data_55afa6af2c01d915c06e7cd77fa7ae8c
#
_entry.id   55afa6af2c01d915c06e7cd77fa7ae8c
#
_cell.length_a   1.000
_cell.length_b   1.000
_cell.length_c   1.000
_cell.angle_alpha   90.00
_cell.angle_beta   90.00
_cell.angle_gamma   90.00
#
_symmetry.space_group_name_H-M   'P 1'
#
loop_
_entity.id
_entity.type
_entity.pdbx_description
1 polymer ?
#
loop_
_entity_poly.entity_id
_entity_poly.type
_entity_poly.pdbx_seq_one_letter_code
_entity_poly.pdbx_strand_id
1 'polypeptide(L)'
;MTRYLRDAPAPGSLLSAGYDSTSQLECRRAMSVSGVVDIEEAVWAPKYGIKGMIDATVQLTLMTPGQPGAMVTQTNAGPSGGKEERVVAPLEIKTGKPHGSHRAQVLLYLLLLEERYGQRMDWGVLWLTGQADPTLIRRQHAELAALLAVRNRLAFHLVTPGALPPLAADKRVCRWCFQRDTCAVAHKTLDGGDALSFTDGEVEGSDPDGSLAAAFQGAAGHLDPAACAFLKHWDRLLHLEESGSVSRRPEVWNMTGQERESLGRCVGGLQLQGIDADAKEYRFGRPSLLGTSFSPGELLLLSLEGAHPAVARVHVVSVSPSSITVACDKLLRPGLLTSGQAAPGVVHGSGSGPGASWRLDRDDVSFSFVRQRGYLFDMMRAPAPRTSTGAASPAAEDPAARLRRLVVDLAPPRVGSAPGAPAKGTDEALAADAASAGLNAEQRAAVASVRAGAECTLVLGVPGSGKTSAIVGMVRAMVAGGHSVLVSSYTNSAVDNILLKLADLGTPLLRLGRASGVHMGIRAFLPGGERYPDTSVAGLHRLAAEVPVVGVTCLGVAHPLLRHRVFDLCILDEAGQLTLPSSLGPLLKARRFALVGDNNQLPPLVASKAAQEAGLGVSLFERLATAHPQAVISLAAQYRMAAPIMALSNSLIYGGSLRCGDQRTACSSLGLERRASLASQPRWIREAWDPDRHVVFLDTSAAGLRESAAGDALSNEGEVRMVVALARAGVAAGLAQASLGVISPYRRQVAALQGALGLAALPAVEALTVDRCQGRDKPAILISFVRSNEARQAGTLLRDWRRMNVALTRARSKLVLIGDLQTLCEMELFQRLRGLVQELGGLVTLESGWETPHPPHAGVAA
;
A
#
# COMPACT_ATOMS: atom_id res chain seq x y z
N MET A 1 -12.69 -26.93 -31.19
CA MET A 1 -11.67 -27.32 -30.23
C MET A 1 -11.16 -28.75 -30.43
N THR A 2 -12.00 -29.77 -30.42
CA THR A 2 -11.58 -31.20 -30.55
C THR A 2 -10.72 -31.54 -31.77
N ARG A 3 -10.80 -30.77 -32.87
CA ARG A 3 -9.97 -30.95 -34.09
C ARG A 3 -8.49 -30.62 -33.84
N TYR A 4 -8.18 -29.70 -32.95
CA TYR A 4 -6.81 -29.22 -32.71
C TYR A 4 -6.21 -29.68 -31.39
N LEU A 5 -7.02 -30.12 -30.42
CA LEU A 5 -6.55 -30.64 -29.12
C LEU A 5 -6.30 -32.17 -29.24
N ARG A 6 -5.11 -32.56 -29.70
CA ARG A 6 -4.69 -33.97 -29.90
C ARG A 6 -3.18 -34.08 -30.11
N ASP A 7 -2.65 -35.24 -29.96
CA ASP A 7 -1.20 -35.47 -30.04
C ASP A 7 -0.62 -35.25 -31.45
N ALA A 8 -1.41 -35.48 -32.49
CA ALA A 8 -1.00 -35.25 -33.87
C ALA A 8 -2.04 -34.49 -34.68
N PRO A 9 -1.67 -33.67 -35.68
CA PRO A 9 -2.58 -32.90 -36.49
C PRO A 9 -3.60 -33.78 -37.23
N ALA A 10 -4.89 -33.36 -37.23
CA ALA A 10 -5.95 -34.04 -37.95
C ALA A 10 -5.86 -33.76 -39.46
N PRO A 11 -6.37 -34.67 -40.32
CA PRO A 11 -6.58 -34.36 -41.71
C PRO A 11 -7.40 -33.08 -41.88
N GLY A 12 -6.92 -32.17 -42.70
CA GLY A 12 -7.54 -30.88 -42.92
C GLY A 12 -7.30 -29.80 -41.85
N SER A 13 -6.42 -30.01 -40.87
CA SER A 13 -5.98 -28.95 -39.96
C SER A 13 -4.86 -28.05 -40.55
N LEU A 14 -4.81 -27.94 -41.86
CA LEU A 14 -3.83 -27.15 -42.60
C LEU A 14 -4.17 -25.67 -42.50
N LEU A 15 -3.31 -24.88 -41.87
CA LEU A 15 -3.46 -23.45 -41.63
C LEU A 15 -2.47 -22.65 -42.49
N SER A 16 -2.87 -21.50 -43.00
CA SER A 16 -1.95 -20.50 -43.57
C SER A 16 -1.18 -19.81 -42.41
N ALA A 17 0.13 -19.73 -42.55
CA ALA A 17 1.01 -19.01 -41.61
C ALA A 17 1.63 -17.75 -42.28
N GLY A 18 1.06 -17.26 -43.36
CA GLY A 18 1.56 -16.15 -44.18
C GLY A 18 2.53 -16.60 -45.28
N TYR A 19 3.20 -15.64 -45.89
CA TYR A 19 4.13 -15.89 -47.01
C TYR A 19 5.57 -16.00 -46.50
N ASP A 20 6.34 -16.88 -47.12
CA ASP A 20 7.78 -16.93 -46.92
C ASP A 20 8.44 -15.76 -47.64
N SER A 21 9.22 -14.93 -46.92
CA SER A 21 9.89 -13.75 -47.47
C SER A 21 10.93 -14.06 -48.54
N THR A 22 11.45 -15.29 -48.59
CA THR A 22 12.47 -15.73 -49.55
C THR A 22 11.86 -16.36 -50.80
N SER A 23 10.76 -17.11 -50.66
CA SER A 23 10.14 -17.84 -51.76
C SER A 23 8.86 -17.23 -52.29
N GLN A 24 8.30 -16.23 -51.61
CA GLN A 24 6.96 -15.65 -51.87
C GLN A 24 5.81 -16.69 -51.94
N LEU A 25 6.06 -17.88 -51.40
CA LEU A 25 5.07 -18.95 -51.31
C LEU A 25 4.31 -18.91 -49.99
N GLU A 26 3.00 -19.23 -50.05
CA GLU A 26 2.18 -19.37 -48.84
C GLU A 26 2.68 -20.50 -47.99
N CYS A 27 3.05 -20.21 -46.76
CA CYS A 27 3.48 -21.21 -45.78
C CYS A 27 2.23 -21.86 -45.15
N ARG A 28 1.97 -23.11 -45.45
CA ARG A 28 0.87 -23.90 -44.87
C ARG A 28 1.39 -24.98 -43.98
N ARG A 29 0.83 -25.10 -42.76
CA ARG A 29 1.20 -26.16 -41.81
C ARG A 29 -0.03 -26.77 -41.16
N ALA A 30 -0.02 -28.06 -41.00
CA ALA A 30 -1.00 -28.71 -40.15
C ALA A 30 -0.57 -28.59 -38.70
N MET A 31 -1.53 -28.26 -37.81
CA MET A 31 -1.26 -27.97 -36.42
C MET A 31 -2.13 -28.78 -35.49
N SER A 32 -1.55 -29.21 -34.36
CA SER A 32 -2.29 -29.66 -33.19
C SER A 32 -1.66 -29.13 -31.91
N VAL A 33 -2.48 -29.01 -30.87
CA VAL A 33 -2.06 -28.72 -29.51
C VAL A 33 -1.99 -30.02 -28.76
N SER A 34 -0.77 -30.51 -28.53
CA SER A 34 -0.50 -31.79 -27.87
C SER A 34 -0.39 -31.70 -26.34
N GLY A 35 -0.27 -30.50 -25.79
CA GLY A 35 -0.23 -30.29 -24.36
C GLY A 35 -0.37 -28.81 -23.97
N VAL A 36 -0.78 -28.57 -22.72
CA VAL A 36 -0.78 -27.25 -22.10
C VAL A 36 0.41 -27.18 -21.16
N VAL A 37 1.23 -26.15 -21.35
CA VAL A 37 2.42 -25.92 -20.54
C VAL A 37 2.07 -25.03 -19.34
N ASP A 38 1.34 -23.92 -19.56
CA ASP A 38 0.84 -23.05 -18.50
C ASP A 38 -0.43 -22.28 -18.96
N ILE A 39 -1.21 -21.79 -17.99
CA ILE A 39 -2.41 -20.97 -18.20
C ILE A 39 -2.24 -19.67 -17.45
N GLU A 40 -2.61 -18.55 -18.10
CA GLU A 40 -2.41 -17.19 -17.54
C GLU A 40 -0.98 -16.99 -17.05
N GLU A 41 -0.02 -17.31 -17.90
CA GLU A 41 1.39 -17.22 -17.57
C GLU A 41 1.87 -15.78 -17.51
N ALA A 42 2.22 -15.31 -16.29
CA ALA A 42 2.83 -14.01 -16.11
C ALA A 42 4.32 -14.08 -16.44
N VAL A 43 4.74 -13.37 -17.49
CA VAL A 43 6.12 -13.37 -17.94
C VAL A 43 6.68 -11.96 -17.94
N TRP A 44 7.88 -11.83 -17.40
CA TRP A 44 8.68 -10.61 -17.46
C TRP A 44 9.91 -10.85 -18.31
N ALA A 45 10.15 -10.00 -19.29
CA ALA A 45 11.30 -10.02 -20.17
C ALA A 45 12.11 -8.73 -20.02
N PRO A 46 13.02 -8.65 -19.00
CA PRO A 46 13.84 -7.47 -18.75
C PRO A 46 14.70 -7.05 -19.93
N LYS A 47 15.22 -8.01 -20.69
CA LYS A 47 15.99 -7.76 -21.92
C LYS A 47 15.27 -6.87 -22.91
N TYR A 48 13.96 -7.06 -23.05
CA TYR A 48 13.11 -6.27 -23.93
C TYR A 48 12.34 -5.17 -23.19
N GLY A 49 12.39 -5.12 -21.86
CA GLY A 49 11.60 -4.20 -21.04
C GLY A 49 10.10 -4.38 -21.22
N ILE A 50 9.64 -5.61 -21.39
CA ILE A 50 8.25 -5.98 -21.63
C ILE A 50 7.80 -6.96 -20.56
N LYS A 51 6.53 -6.90 -20.19
CA LYS A 51 5.86 -7.90 -19.36
C LYS A 51 4.49 -8.20 -19.95
N GLY A 52 3.99 -9.41 -19.77
CA GLY A 52 2.67 -9.82 -20.24
C GLY A 52 2.08 -10.95 -19.44
N MET A 53 0.79 -11.13 -19.61
CA MET A 53 0.03 -12.30 -19.17
C MET A 53 -0.39 -13.03 -20.43
N ILE A 54 0.02 -14.29 -20.60
CA ILE A 54 -0.27 -15.11 -21.76
C ILE A 54 -1.43 -16.03 -21.40
N ASP A 55 -2.51 -16.04 -22.19
CA ASP A 55 -3.71 -16.82 -21.89
C ASP A 55 -3.38 -18.30 -21.70
N ALA A 56 -2.57 -18.87 -22.61
CA ALA A 56 -1.98 -20.20 -22.44
C ALA A 56 -0.65 -20.33 -23.16
N THR A 57 0.29 -21.03 -22.54
CA THR A 57 1.50 -21.55 -23.18
C THR A 57 1.26 -23.00 -23.51
N VAL A 58 1.40 -23.39 -24.77
CA VAL A 58 1.03 -24.71 -25.26
C VAL A 58 2.17 -25.39 -25.98
N GLN A 59 2.13 -26.72 -26.02
CA GLN A 59 2.97 -27.54 -26.86
C GLN A 59 2.26 -27.80 -28.18
N LEU A 60 2.86 -27.32 -29.27
CA LEU A 60 2.33 -27.52 -30.63
C LEU A 60 3.09 -28.65 -31.35
N THR A 61 2.35 -29.47 -32.06
CA THR A 61 2.88 -30.34 -33.10
C THR A 61 2.53 -29.75 -34.46
N LEU A 62 3.55 -29.35 -35.22
CA LEU A 62 3.45 -28.78 -36.56
C LEU A 62 3.94 -29.78 -37.60
N MET A 63 3.17 -29.94 -38.69
CA MET A 63 3.56 -30.80 -39.82
C MET A 63 3.59 -29.99 -41.11
N THR A 64 4.72 -30.01 -41.81
CA THR A 64 4.85 -29.46 -43.14
C THR A 64 4.37 -30.50 -44.17
N PRO A 65 3.42 -30.18 -45.06
CA PRO A 65 3.05 -31.07 -46.11
C PRO A 65 4.23 -31.40 -46.99
N GLY A 66 4.45 -32.68 -47.29
CA GLY A 66 5.49 -33.12 -48.22
C GLY A 66 5.23 -32.53 -49.63
N GLN A 67 6.24 -31.99 -50.30
CA GLN A 67 6.08 -31.59 -51.69
C GLN A 67 5.88 -32.83 -52.53
N PRO A 68 4.90 -32.83 -53.47
CA PRO A 68 4.77 -33.95 -54.39
C PRO A 68 6.03 -34.01 -55.29
N GLY A 69 6.85 -35.06 -55.10
CA GLY A 69 8.04 -35.29 -55.93
C GLY A 69 9.42 -35.30 -55.24
N ALA A 70 9.56 -35.09 -53.94
CA ALA A 70 10.87 -35.23 -53.26
C ALA A 70 11.14 -36.67 -52.87
N MET A 71 12.22 -37.27 -53.36
CA MET A 71 12.72 -38.60 -52.92
C MET A 71 13.09 -38.53 -51.45
N VAL A 72 12.45 -39.35 -50.64
CA VAL A 72 12.60 -39.45 -49.19
C VAL A 72 13.86 -40.25 -48.90
N THR A 73 14.93 -39.63 -48.40
CA THR A 73 15.94 -40.36 -47.63
C THR A 73 15.39 -40.60 -46.21
N GLN A 74 15.29 -41.89 -45.88
CA GLN A 74 14.74 -42.36 -44.61
C GLN A 74 15.54 -41.88 -43.41
N THR A 75 14.96 -40.95 -42.62
CA THR A 75 15.10 -40.89 -41.16
C THR A 75 14.07 -39.91 -40.61
N ASN A 76 13.12 -40.41 -39.80
CA ASN A 76 12.07 -39.69 -39.06
C ASN A 76 10.90 -39.08 -39.89
N ALA A 77 10.34 -39.83 -40.83
CA ALA A 77 9.08 -39.49 -41.46
C ALA A 77 7.92 -40.25 -40.79
N GLY A 78 6.90 -39.54 -40.28
CA GLY A 78 5.61 -40.12 -39.94
C GLY A 78 4.88 -40.63 -41.19
N PRO A 79 3.71 -41.30 -41.10
CA PRO A 79 3.07 -42.08 -42.17
C PRO A 79 2.71 -41.31 -43.44
N SER A 80 2.96 -40.01 -43.55
CA SER A 80 2.64 -39.12 -44.67
C SER A 80 3.83 -38.34 -45.25
N GLY A 81 5.09 -38.66 -44.95
CA GLY A 81 6.26 -38.01 -45.56
C GLY A 81 6.51 -36.54 -45.20
N GLY A 82 5.79 -35.94 -44.27
CA GLY A 82 5.99 -34.57 -43.77
C GLY A 82 6.95 -34.49 -42.59
N LYS A 83 7.65 -33.34 -42.47
CA LYS A 83 8.52 -33.09 -41.32
C LYS A 83 7.64 -32.67 -40.11
N GLU A 84 7.73 -33.46 -39.02
CA GLU A 84 7.11 -33.13 -37.73
C GLU A 84 8.05 -32.23 -36.94
N GLU A 85 7.50 -31.15 -36.36
CA GLU A 85 8.20 -30.23 -35.49
C GLU A 85 7.36 -30.01 -34.22
N ARG A 86 7.93 -30.27 -33.04
CA ARG A 86 7.29 -30.00 -31.73
C ARG A 86 7.89 -28.74 -31.13
N VAL A 87 7.05 -27.76 -30.83
CA VAL A 87 7.46 -26.44 -30.35
C VAL A 87 6.56 -25.97 -29.20
N VAL A 88 7.13 -25.20 -28.30
CA VAL A 88 6.36 -24.45 -27.31
C VAL A 88 5.94 -23.13 -27.93
N ALA A 89 4.71 -22.70 -27.75
CA ALA A 89 4.17 -21.50 -28.35
C ALA A 89 3.12 -20.80 -27.46
N PRO A 90 2.99 -19.47 -27.54
CA PRO A 90 1.88 -18.74 -26.93
C PRO A 90 0.59 -19.01 -27.70
N LEU A 91 -0.49 -19.22 -26.96
CA LEU A 91 -1.87 -19.25 -27.42
C LEU A 91 -2.64 -18.07 -26.83
N GLU A 92 -3.16 -17.24 -27.68
CA GLU A 92 -4.03 -16.13 -27.30
C GLU A 92 -5.47 -16.38 -27.75
N ILE A 93 -6.44 -16.18 -26.84
CA ILE A 93 -7.86 -16.42 -27.08
C ILE A 93 -8.60 -15.09 -27.04
N LYS A 94 -9.33 -14.74 -28.10
CA LYS A 94 -10.08 -13.51 -28.17
C LYS A 94 -11.54 -13.74 -28.55
N THR A 95 -12.41 -12.95 -27.92
CA THR A 95 -13.81 -12.82 -28.29
C THR A 95 -13.97 -11.62 -29.22
N GLY A 96 -14.81 -11.69 -30.24
CA GLY A 96 -15.11 -10.56 -31.11
C GLY A 96 -14.45 -10.62 -32.48
N LYS A 97 -14.33 -9.45 -33.13
CA LYS A 97 -13.81 -9.33 -34.51
C LYS A 97 -12.28 -9.31 -34.54
N PRO A 98 -11.65 -9.81 -35.63
CA PRO A 98 -10.22 -9.71 -35.85
C PRO A 98 -9.73 -8.26 -35.79
N HIS A 99 -8.64 -8.03 -35.08
CA HIS A 99 -7.97 -6.73 -35.00
C HIS A 99 -6.45 -6.89 -35.07
N GLY A 100 -5.75 -5.93 -35.69
CA GLY A 100 -4.28 -6.00 -35.87
C GLY A 100 -3.52 -6.08 -34.53
N SER A 101 -4.06 -5.52 -33.45
CA SER A 101 -3.44 -5.59 -32.13
C SER A 101 -3.36 -7.03 -31.56
N HIS A 102 -4.28 -7.93 -31.94
CA HIS A 102 -4.24 -9.32 -31.49
C HIS A 102 -3.02 -10.05 -32.05
N ARG A 103 -2.70 -9.82 -33.33
CA ARG A 103 -1.48 -10.33 -33.95
C ARG A 103 -0.22 -9.76 -33.29
N ALA A 104 -0.21 -8.43 -33.05
CA ALA A 104 0.88 -7.75 -32.37
C ALA A 104 1.12 -8.31 -30.95
N GLN A 105 0.07 -8.63 -30.21
CA GLN A 105 0.13 -9.23 -28.89
C GLN A 105 0.83 -10.59 -28.93
N VAL A 106 0.42 -11.48 -29.85
CA VAL A 106 1.05 -12.80 -30.03
C VAL A 106 2.53 -12.67 -30.39
N LEU A 107 2.89 -11.74 -31.27
CA LEU A 107 4.29 -11.50 -31.66
C LEU A 107 5.14 -11.03 -30.48
N LEU A 108 4.61 -10.16 -29.60
CA LEU A 108 5.29 -9.76 -28.38
C LEU A 108 5.45 -10.94 -27.40
N TYR A 109 4.47 -11.82 -27.34
CA TYR A 109 4.54 -13.02 -26.53
C TYR A 109 5.64 -14.00 -26.95
N LEU A 110 5.99 -14.03 -28.25
CA LEU A 110 7.15 -14.79 -28.70
C LEU A 110 8.45 -14.31 -28.03
N LEU A 111 8.62 -12.99 -27.88
CA LEU A 111 9.77 -12.41 -27.19
C LEU A 111 9.76 -12.72 -25.68
N LEU A 112 8.58 -12.68 -25.06
CA LEU A 112 8.42 -13.02 -23.64
C LEU A 112 8.81 -14.46 -23.37
N LEU A 113 8.27 -15.41 -24.14
CA LEU A 113 8.55 -16.84 -23.97
C LEU A 113 9.98 -17.18 -24.38
N GLU A 114 10.57 -16.49 -25.38
CA GLU A 114 11.98 -16.67 -25.73
C GLU A 114 12.89 -16.41 -24.54
N GLU A 115 12.69 -15.32 -23.82
CA GLU A 115 13.47 -15.00 -22.62
C GLU A 115 13.14 -15.96 -21.46
N ARG A 116 11.86 -16.32 -21.32
CA ARG A 116 11.39 -17.22 -20.26
C ARG A 116 11.93 -18.62 -20.37
N TYR A 117 12.02 -19.16 -21.60
CA TYR A 117 12.40 -20.55 -21.86
C TYR A 117 13.83 -20.68 -22.42
N GLY A 118 14.52 -19.58 -22.68
CA GLY A 118 15.89 -19.60 -23.20
C GLY A 118 16.04 -20.18 -24.62
N GLN A 119 14.93 -20.28 -25.35
CA GLN A 119 14.92 -20.80 -26.72
C GLN A 119 14.12 -19.89 -27.65
N ARG A 120 14.53 -19.85 -28.91
CA ARG A 120 13.86 -19.05 -29.93
C ARG A 120 12.44 -19.56 -30.19
N MET A 121 11.47 -18.64 -30.17
CA MET A 121 10.08 -18.90 -30.45
C MET A 121 9.73 -18.37 -31.83
N ASP A 122 9.40 -19.26 -32.78
CA ASP A 122 9.06 -18.87 -34.17
C ASP A 122 7.57 -18.90 -34.46
N TRP A 123 6.76 -19.52 -33.59
CA TRP A 123 5.34 -19.76 -33.80
C TRP A 123 4.49 -19.33 -32.61
N GLY A 124 3.30 -18.73 -32.91
CA GLY A 124 2.27 -18.44 -31.93
C GLY A 124 0.89 -18.71 -32.53
N VAL A 125 -0.13 -18.83 -31.68
CA VAL A 125 -1.49 -19.13 -32.07
C VAL A 125 -2.44 -18.05 -31.57
N LEU A 126 -3.27 -17.53 -32.48
CA LEU A 126 -4.40 -16.66 -32.15
C LEU A 126 -5.71 -17.42 -32.41
N TRP A 127 -6.53 -17.55 -31.39
CA TRP A 127 -7.84 -18.16 -31.51
C TRP A 127 -8.95 -17.16 -31.25
N LEU A 128 -9.69 -16.86 -32.33
CA LEU A 128 -10.90 -16.05 -32.23
C LEU A 128 -12.10 -16.99 -32.01
N THR A 129 -12.79 -16.85 -30.85
CA THR A 129 -13.88 -17.77 -30.46
C THR A 129 -15.04 -17.83 -31.46
N GLY A 130 -15.21 -16.77 -32.27
CA GLY A 130 -16.18 -16.73 -33.36
C GLY A 130 -15.71 -17.37 -34.66
N GLN A 131 -14.48 -17.87 -34.76
CA GLN A 131 -13.93 -18.52 -35.93
C GLN A 131 -13.74 -20.02 -35.70
N ALA A 132 -13.97 -20.84 -36.73
CA ALA A 132 -13.83 -22.30 -36.67
C ALA A 132 -12.36 -22.71 -36.50
N ASP A 133 -11.45 -21.99 -37.16
CA ASP A 133 -10.02 -22.31 -37.22
C ASP A 133 -9.18 -21.23 -36.52
N PRO A 134 -8.13 -21.65 -35.77
CA PRO A 134 -7.16 -20.72 -35.19
C PRO A 134 -6.26 -20.15 -36.30
N THR A 135 -5.64 -19.00 -36.01
CA THR A 135 -4.63 -18.39 -36.88
C THR A 135 -3.25 -18.72 -36.37
N LEU A 136 -2.44 -19.39 -37.20
CA LEU A 136 -1.04 -19.64 -36.90
C LEU A 136 -0.20 -18.40 -37.27
N ILE A 137 0.54 -17.85 -36.31
CA ILE A 137 1.34 -16.64 -36.49
C ILE A 137 2.81 -17.01 -36.48
N ARG A 138 3.48 -16.72 -37.60
CA ARG A 138 4.93 -16.88 -37.72
C ARG A 138 5.65 -15.62 -37.28
N ARG A 139 6.77 -15.77 -36.61
CA ARG A 139 7.70 -14.67 -36.26
C ARG A 139 8.16 -13.94 -37.50
N GLN A 140 8.04 -12.62 -37.51
CA GLN A 140 8.54 -11.74 -38.55
C GLN A 140 9.37 -10.61 -37.95
N HIS A 141 10.62 -10.49 -38.39
CA HIS A 141 11.58 -9.51 -37.84
C HIS A 141 11.11 -8.06 -38.03
N ALA A 142 10.56 -7.72 -39.20
CA ALA A 142 10.09 -6.39 -39.49
C ALA A 142 8.94 -5.95 -38.56
N GLU A 143 7.97 -6.84 -38.31
CA GLU A 143 6.85 -6.57 -37.41
C GLU A 143 7.32 -6.40 -35.97
N LEU A 144 8.22 -7.27 -35.50
CA LEU A 144 8.82 -7.18 -34.17
C LEU A 144 9.65 -5.91 -33.99
N ALA A 145 10.44 -5.52 -34.98
CA ALA A 145 11.20 -4.29 -34.96
C ALA A 145 10.29 -3.06 -34.86
N ALA A 146 9.18 -3.04 -35.61
CA ALA A 146 8.19 -1.98 -35.54
C ALA A 146 7.52 -1.91 -34.16
N LEU A 147 7.15 -3.06 -33.56
CA LEU A 147 6.58 -3.12 -32.21
C LEU A 147 7.57 -2.64 -31.15
N LEU A 148 8.83 -3.02 -31.24
CA LEU A 148 9.88 -2.54 -30.32
C LEU A 148 10.14 -1.04 -30.49
N ALA A 149 10.04 -0.49 -31.71
CA ALA A 149 10.12 0.95 -31.94
C ALA A 149 8.97 1.71 -31.26
N VAL A 150 7.74 1.18 -31.33
CA VAL A 150 6.59 1.73 -30.59
C VAL A 150 6.82 1.66 -29.08
N ARG A 151 7.31 0.52 -28.59
CA ARG A 151 7.66 0.36 -27.16
C ARG A 151 8.73 1.38 -26.73
N ASN A 152 9.76 1.62 -27.54
CA ASN A 152 10.80 2.59 -27.23
C ASN A 152 10.24 4.00 -27.11
N ARG A 153 9.32 4.40 -28.01
CA ARG A 153 8.63 5.69 -27.90
C ARG A 153 7.81 5.80 -26.61
N LEU A 154 7.06 4.76 -26.26
CA LEU A 154 6.32 4.75 -24.99
C LEU A 154 7.26 4.82 -23.78
N ALA A 155 8.35 4.08 -23.80
CA ALA A 155 9.35 4.11 -22.74
C ALA A 155 9.95 5.51 -22.56
N PHE A 156 10.22 6.23 -23.66
CA PHE A 156 10.68 7.62 -23.59
C PHE A 156 9.71 8.51 -22.82
N HIS A 157 8.40 8.44 -23.13
CA HIS A 157 7.39 9.22 -22.42
C HIS A 157 7.21 8.81 -20.97
N LEU A 158 7.44 7.53 -20.62
CA LEU A 158 7.34 7.05 -19.24
C LEU A 158 8.50 7.53 -18.35
N VAL A 159 9.70 7.74 -18.94
CA VAL A 159 10.90 8.14 -18.17
C VAL A 159 11.17 9.64 -18.25
N THR A 160 10.59 10.35 -19.20
CA THR A 160 10.78 11.79 -19.38
C THR A 160 9.68 12.56 -18.65
N PRO A 161 10.02 13.31 -17.59
CA PRO A 161 9.04 14.07 -16.82
C PRO A 161 8.25 15.06 -17.67
N GLY A 162 6.93 15.02 -17.58
CA GLY A 162 6.04 15.95 -18.26
C GLY A 162 5.92 15.77 -19.79
N ALA A 163 6.57 14.77 -20.36
CA ALA A 163 6.47 14.46 -21.79
C ALA A 163 5.34 13.45 -22.04
N LEU A 164 4.11 13.92 -22.20
CA LEU A 164 3.03 13.04 -22.64
C LEU A 164 3.23 12.61 -24.10
N PRO A 165 2.77 11.40 -24.49
CA PRO A 165 2.68 11.03 -25.90
C PRO A 165 1.82 12.05 -26.66
N PRO A 166 2.18 12.39 -27.91
CA PRO A 166 1.35 13.28 -28.71
C PRO A 166 -0.05 12.65 -28.92
N LEU A 167 -1.02 13.49 -29.16
CA LEU A 167 -2.36 13.02 -29.54
C LEU A 167 -2.27 12.09 -30.75
N ALA A 168 -3.19 11.13 -30.84
CA ALA A 168 -3.23 10.20 -31.95
C ALA A 168 -3.30 10.96 -33.29
N ALA A 169 -2.48 10.59 -34.27
CA ALA A 169 -2.46 11.23 -35.60
C ALA A 169 -3.81 11.07 -36.32
N ASP A 170 -4.44 9.88 -36.20
CA ASP A 170 -5.78 9.67 -36.71
C ASP A 170 -6.84 9.93 -35.63
N LYS A 171 -7.42 11.11 -35.62
CA LYS A 171 -8.42 11.53 -34.64
C LYS A 171 -9.71 10.70 -34.68
N ARG A 172 -10.00 9.97 -35.77
CA ARG A 172 -11.15 9.07 -35.81
C ARG A 172 -11.11 7.99 -34.74
N VAL A 173 -9.90 7.57 -34.30
CA VAL A 173 -9.73 6.63 -33.19
C VAL A 173 -10.28 7.21 -31.89
N CYS A 174 -10.21 8.54 -31.72
CA CYS A 174 -10.67 9.23 -30.50
C CYS A 174 -12.18 9.11 -30.31
N ARG A 175 -12.96 8.95 -31.35
CA ARG A 175 -14.43 8.79 -31.30
C ARG A 175 -14.83 7.55 -30.48
N TRP A 176 -14.04 6.50 -30.57
CA TRP A 176 -14.30 5.21 -29.91
C TRP A 176 -13.40 4.95 -28.69
N CYS A 177 -12.52 5.89 -28.37
CA CYS A 177 -11.56 5.74 -27.29
C CYS A 177 -12.24 5.96 -25.93
N PHE A 178 -12.25 4.95 -25.08
CA PHE A 178 -12.79 5.07 -23.71
C PHE A 178 -11.93 5.95 -22.79
N GLN A 179 -10.72 6.33 -23.20
CA GLN A 179 -9.86 7.28 -22.49
C GLN A 179 -9.98 8.72 -23.01
N ARG A 180 -10.85 8.99 -23.98
CA ARG A 180 -11.00 10.29 -24.65
C ARG A 180 -11.15 11.44 -23.65
N ASP A 181 -12.03 11.32 -22.69
CA ASP A 181 -12.33 12.40 -21.73
C ASP A 181 -11.13 12.65 -20.79
N THR A 182 -10.44 11.60 -20.34
CA THR A 182 -9.19 11.72 -19.58
C THR A 182 -8.08 12.36 -20.42
N CYS A 183 -7.99 11.98 -21.70
CA CYS A 183 -7.04 12.55 -22.65
C CYS A 183 -7.32 14.04 -22.91
N ALA A 184 -8.59 14.46 -23.03
CA ALA A 184 -8.98 15.85 -23.17
C ALA A 184 -8.58 16.69 -21.94
N VAL A 185 -8.83 16.18 -20.73
CA VAL A 185 -8.38 16.82 -19.48
C VAL A 185 -6.86 16.94 -19.45
N ALA A 186 -6.12 15.87 -19.76
CA ALA A 186 -4.66 15.87 -19.80
C ALA A 186 -4.14 16.89 -20.82
N HIS A 187 -4.68 16.89 -22.02
CA HIS A 187 -4.27 17.80 -23.09
C HIS A 187 -4.48 19.27 -22.70
N LYS A 188 -5.64 19.62 -22.14
CA LYS A 188 -5.88 20.97 -21.66
C LYS A 188 -4.96 21.36 -20.51
N THR A 189 -4.78 20.47 -19.52
CA THR A 189 -4.11 20.84 -18.27
C THR A 189 -2.59 20.70 -18.30
N LEU A 190 -2.07 19.65 -18.93
CA LEU A 190 -0.64 19.36 -18.94
C LEU A 190 0.05 19.93 -20.18
N ASP A 191 -0.58 19.82 -21.37
CA ASP A 191 -0.03 20.33 -22.63
C ASP A 191 -0.41 21.78 -22.91
N GLY A 192 -1.45 22.31 -22.26
CA GLY A 192 -2.00 23.65 -22.56
C GLY A 192 -2.78 23.72 -23.88
N GLY A 193 -3.25 22.57 -24.37
CA GLY A 193 -3.99 22.47 -25.62
C GLY A 193 -5.47 22.88 -25.52
N ASP A 194 -6.09 23.04 -26.64
CA ASP A 194 -7.48 23.47 -26.81
C ASP A 194 -8.32 22.49 -27.65
N ALA A 195 -9.57 22.83 -27.91
CA ALA A 195 -10.47 22.03 -28.70
C ALA A 195 -10.01 21.88 -30.18
N LEU A 196 -9.35 22.90 -30.73
CA LEU A 196 -8.88 22.89 -32.13
C LEU A 196 -7.72 21.89 -32.29
N SER A 197 -6.77 21.91 -31.37
CA SER A 197 -5.65 20.95 -31.42
C SER A 197 -6.10 19.52 -31.17
N PHE A 198 -7.23 19.32 -30.46
CA PHE A 198 -7.83 18.00 -30.26
C PHE A 198 -8.51 17.44 -31.54
N THR A 199 -8.90 18.31 -32.44
CA THR A 199 -9.56 17.97 -33.72
C THR A 199 -8.64 18.03 -34.95
N ASP A 200 -7.34 18.34 -34.78
CA ASP A 200 -6.32 18.58 -35.83
C ASP A 200 -6.41 19.93 -36.53
N GLY A 201 -7.27 20.84 -36.12
CA GLY A 201 -7.36 22.17 -36.74
C GLY A 201 -7.78 22.16 -38.20
N GLU A 202 -8.18 21.01 -38.74
CA GLU A 202 -8.45 20.84 -40.17
C GLU A 202 -9.89 21.24 -40.55
N VAL A 203 -9.90 22.08 -41.54
CA VAL A 203 -10.89 22.28 -42.57
C VAL A 203 -12.31 21.76 -42.28
N GLU A 204 -13.23 22.68 -42.37
CA GLU A 204 -14.68 22.42 -42.50
C GLU A 204 -14.95 21.17 -43.34
N GLY A 205 -15.23 20.05 -42.70
CA GLY A 205 -15.61 18.79 -43.36
C GLY A 205 -15.02 17.49 -42.79
N SER A 206 -13.96 17.52 -42.00
CA SER A 206 -13.34 16.30 -41.45
C SER A 206 -14.00 15.80 -40.16
N ASP A 207 -14.72 16.62 -39.43
CA ASP A 207 -15.59 16.26 -38.29
C ASP A 207 -17.02 16.79 -38.58
N PRO A 208 -17.80 16.12 -39.43
CA PRO A 208 -19.09 16.61 -39.92
C PRO A 208 -20.12 16.90 -38.82
N ASP A 209 -19.92 16.36 -37.62
CA ASP A 209 -20.83 16.57 -36.49
C ASP A 209 -20.21 17.49 -35.40
N GLY A 210 -18.98 18.01 -35.54
CA GLY A 210 -18.27 18.74 -34.49
C GLY A 210 -18.08 17.95 -33.19
N SER A 211 -18.19 16.62 -33.29
CA SER A 211 -18.37 15.75 -32.15
C SER A 211 -17.13 15.65 -31.26
N LEU A 212 -15.91 15.79 -31.82
CA LEU A 212 -14.68 15.73 -31.04
C LEU A 212 -14.41 17.05 -30.30
N ALA A 213 -14.65 18.21 -30.95
CA ALA A 213 -14.56 19.50 -30.28
C ALA A 213 -15.61 19.63 -29.15
N ALA A 214 -16.86 19.22 -29.44
CA ALA A 214 -17.91 19.18 -28.42
C ALA A 214 -17.56 18.23 -27.27
N ALA A 215 -17.00 17.06 -27.55
CA ALA A 215 -16.55 16.12 -26.54
C ALA A 215 -15.40 16.70 -25.68
N PHE A 216 -14.43 17.42 -26.29
CA PHE A 216 -13.39 18.12 -25.57
C PHE A 216 -13.96 19.21 -24.64
N GLN A 217 -14.86 20.05 -25.17
CA GLN A 217 -15.53 21.09 -24.38
C GLN A 217 -16.35 20.47 -23.23
N GLY A 218 -17.08 19.41 -23.51
CA GLY A 218 -17.81 18.68 -22.47
C GLY A 218 -16.93 18.09 -21.37
N ALA A 219 -15.77 17.54 -21.74
CA ALA A 219 -14.87 16.88 -20.81
C ALA A 219 -13.97 17.88 -20.02
N ALA A 220 -13.48 18.94 -20.67
CA ALA A 220 -12.45 19.82 -20.11
C ALA A 220 -12.81 21.32 -20.13
N GLY A 221 -13.88 21.73 -20.82
CA GLY A 221 -14.25 23.14 -20.97
C GLY A 221 -14.45 23.89 -19.65
N HIS A 222 -14.98 23.23 -18.65
CA HIS A 222 -15.25 23.76 -17.30
C HIS A 222 -13.99 24.00 -16.45
N LEU A 223 -12.82 23.53 -16.85
CA LEU A 223 -11.57 23.68 -16.08
C LEU A 223 -11.00 25.09 -16.32
N ASP A 224 -10.86 25.84 -15.27
CA ASP A 224 -10.22 27.14 -15.23
C ASP A 224 -8.69 27.05 -15.09
N PRO A 225 -7.93 28.15 -15.19
CA PRO A 225 -6.47 28.13 -15.02
C PRO A 225 -6.00 27.64 -13.65
N ALA A 226 -6.77 27.83 -12.58
CA ALA A 226 -6.43 27.39 -11.23
C ALA A 226 -6.50 25.86 -11.14
N ALA A 227 -7.55 25.24 -11.68
CA ALA A 227 -7.70 23.79 -11.78
C ALA A 227 -6.59 23.15 -12.65
N CYS A 228 -6.25 23.79 -13.77
CA CYS A 228 -5.14 23.33 -14.62
C CYS A 228 -3.78 23.38 -13.89
N ALA A 229 -3.49 24.50 -13.21
CA ALA A 229 -2.25 24.65 -12.44
C ALA A 229 -2.19 23.65 -11.27
N PHE A 230 -3.32 23.41 -10.61
CA PHE A 230 -3.42 22.42 -9.52
C PHE A 230 -3.11 21.01 -10.02
N LEU A 231 -3.76 20.54 -11.09
CA LEU A 231 -3.48 19.19 -11.63
C LEU A 231 -2.02 19.06 -12.05
N LYS A 232 -1.47 20.03 -12.76
CA LYS A 232 -0.07 20.04 -13.21
C LYS A 232 0.91 19.99 -12.05
N HIS A 233 0.64 20.73 -10.98
CA HIS A 233 1.47 20.72 -9.77
C HIS A 233 1.48 19.35 -9.09
N TRP A 234 0.29 18.78 -8.80
CA TRP A 234 0.18 17.51 -8.10
C TRP A 234 0.65 16.30 -8.93
N ASP A 235 0.44 16.31 -10.25
CA ASP A 235 0.99 15.29 -11.14
C ASP A 235 2.53 15.32 -11.13
N ARG A 236 3.14 16.52 -11.16
CA ARG A 236 4.59 16.68 -11.02
C ARG A 236 5.10 16.14 -9.68
N LEU A 237 4.42 16.42 -8.56
CA LEU A 237 4.80 15.89 -7.25
C LEU A 237 4.77 14.38 -7.20
N LEU A 238 3.71 13.77 -7.73
CA LEU A 238 3.62 12.31 -7.85
C LEU A 238 4.73 11.74 -8.73
N HIS A 239 5.10 12.42 -9.81
CA HIS A 239 6.20 12.01 -10.67
C HIS A 239 7.56 12.06 -9.94
N LEU A 240 7.84 13.10 -9.17
CA LEU A 240 9.05 13.21 -8.36
C LEU A 240 9.16 12.09 -7.32
N GLU A 241 8.05 11.75 -6.68
CA GLU A 241 7.99 10.66 -5.71
C GLU A 241 8.15 9.29 -6.37
N GLU A 242 7.46 9.07 -7.51
CA GLU A 242 7.54 7.83 -8.28
C GLU A 242 8.94 7.59 -8.84
N SER A 243 9.62 8.62 -9.34
CA SER A 243 10.96 8.52 -9.92
C SER A 243 11.97 7.94 -8.95
N GLY A 244 11.89 8.28 -7.67
CA GLY A 244 12.71 7.70 -6.61
C GLY A 244 12.47 6.19 -6.41
N SER A 245 11.26 5.71 -6.68
CA SER A 245 10.90 4.29 -6.59
C SER A 245 11.23 3.52 -7.88
N VAL A 246 11.01 4.15 -9.04
CA VAL A 246 11.29 3.55 -10.37
C VAL A 246 12.79 3.29 -10.56
N SER A 247 13.67 4.15 -10.04
CA SER A 247 15.12 3.96 -10.12
C SER A 247 15.61 2.67 -9.44
N ARG A 248 14.82 2.11 -8.50
CA ARG A 248 15.13 0.88 -7.77
C ARG A 248 14.68 -0.40 -8.48
N ARG A 249 13.81 -0.31 -9.49
CA ARG A 249 13.31 -1.49 -10.22
C ARG A 249 14.38 -2.24 -11.01
N PRO A 250 15.31 -1.57 -11.71
CA PRO A 250 16.39 -2.27 -12.39
C PRO A 250 17.26 -3.12 -11.46
N GLU A 251 17.32 -2.78 -10.17
CA GLU A 251 18.07 -3.55 -9.19
C GLU A 251 17.60 -5.00 -9.06
N VAL A 252 16.31 -5.28 -9.28
CA VAL A 252 15.75 -6.65 -9.23
C VAL A 252 16.41 -7.54 -10.29
N TRP A 253 16.82 -6.95 -11.43
CA TRP A 253 17.42 -7.66 -12.57
C TRP A 253 18.94 -7.54 -12.62
N ASN A 254 19.49 -6.39 -12.19
CA ASN A 254 20.89 -6.04 -12.39
C ASN A 254 21.77 -6.32 -11.17
N MET A 255 21.15 -6.50 -9.98
CA MET A 255 21.88 -6.79 -8.74
C MET A 255 21.65 -8.23 -8.30
N THR A 256 22.67 -8.82 -7.68
CA THR A 256 22.57 -10.15 -7.06
C THR A 256 21.64 -10.12 -5.83
N GLY A 257 21.15 -11.29 -5.42
CA GLY A 257 20.37 -11.41 -4.19
C GLY A 257 21.14 -10.91 -2.97
N GLN A 258 22.44 -11.20 -2.88
CA GLN A 258 23.29 -10.78 -1.76
C GLN A 258 23.47 -9.27 -1.68
N GLU A 259 23.70 -8.58 -2.81
CA GLU A 259 23.80 -7.12 -2.85
C GLU A 259 22.49 -6.45 -2.42
N ARG A 260 21.35 -6.92 -2.94
CA ARG A 260 20.04 -6.37 -2.57
C ARG A 260 19.67 -6.66 -1.12
N GLU A 261 20.08 -7.81 -0.61
CA GLU A 261 19.84 -8.17 0.79
C GLU A 261 20.63 -7.28 1.75
N SER A 262 21.87 -6.92 1.42
CA SER A 262 22.67 -5.96 2.19
C SER A 262 21.99 -4.59 2.31
N LEU A 263 21.17 -4.22 1.32
CA LEU A 263 20.34 -3.01 1.31
C LEU A 263 18.98 -3.21 2.02
N GLY A 264 18.69 -4.39 2.55
CA GLY A 264 17.41 -4.72 3.20
C GLY A 264 16.20 -4.73 2.26
N ARG A 265 16.41 -4.99 0.96
CA ARG A 265 15.37 -4.92 -0.10
C ARG A 265 14.87 -6.27 -0.56
N CYS A 266 15.59 -7.33 -0.28
CA CYS A 266 15.18 -8.70 -0.58
C CYS A 266 15.63 -9.67 0.51
N VAL A 267 15.18 -10.90 0.38
CA VAL A 267 15.70 -12.07 1.12
C VAL A 267 16.02 -13.13 0.08
N GLY A 268 17.29 -13.47 -0.05
CA GLY A 268 17.81 -14.47 -0.99
C GLY A 268 18.21 -15.77 -0.30
N GLY A 269 18.72 -16.70 -1.07
CA GLY A 269 19.22 -18.00 -0.57
C GLY A 269 18.16 -18.88 0.07
N LEU A 270 16.88 -18.67 -0.28
CA LEU A 270 15.76 -19.40 0.29
C LEU A 270 15.59 -20.77 -0.38
N GLN A 271 15.29 -21.80 0.43
CA GLN A 271 14.95 -23.13 -0.02
C GLN A 271 13.47 -23.41 0.17
N LEU A 272 12.82 -24.01 -0.82
CA LEU A 272 11.42 -24.44 -0.69
C LEU A 272 11.33 -25.60 0.31
N GLN A 273 10.57 -25.43 1.38
CA GLN A 273 10.42 -26.41 2.47
C GLN A 273 9.08 -27.14 2.44
N GLY A 274 8.04 -26.54 1.87
CA GLY A 274 6.70 -27.12 1.84
C GLY A 274 5.75 -26.37 0.93
N ILE A 275 4.73 -27.07 0.47
CA ILE A 275 3.66 -26.57 -0.38
C ILE A 275 2.33 -27.00 0.21
N ASP A 276 1.41 -26.06 0.39
CA ASP A 276 -0.01 -26.31 0.60
C ASP A 276 -0.75 -25.95 -0.69
N ALA A 277 -1.14 -26.98 -1.44
CA ALA A 277 -1.76 -26.80 -2.75
C ALA A 277 -3.19 -26.25 -2.65
N ASP A 278 -3.93 -26.60 -1.60
CA ASP A 278 -5.31 -26.15 -1.39
C ASP A 278 -5.34 -24.67 -1.00
N ALA A 279 -4.48 -24.26 -0.09
CA ALA A 279 -4.31 -22.87 0.29
C ALA A 279 -3.46 -22.05 -0.72
N LYS A 280 -2.79 -22.71 -1.68
CA LYS A 280 -1.80 -22.12 -2.59
C LYS A 280 -0.66 -21.41 -1.85
N GLU A 281 -0.24 -21.98 -0.73
CA GLU A 281 0.82 -21.46 0.13
C GLU A 281 2.14 -22.21 -0.06
N TYR A 282 3.23 -21.45 -0.03
CA TYR A 282 4.59 -21.95 -0.22
C TYR A 282 5.43 -21.51 0.97
N ARG A 283 6.07 -22.48 1.63
CA ARG A 283 6.99 -22.21 2.73
C ARG A 283 8.42 -22.27 2.24
N PHE A 284 9.10 -21.13 2.36
CA PHE A 284 10.52 -20.99 2.07
C PHE A 284 11.30 -20.78 3.36
N GLY A 285 12.50 -21.32 3.44
CA GLY A 285 13.32 -21.19 4.62
C GLY A 285 14.82 -21.17 4.35
N ARG A 286 15.57 -20.69 5.34
CA ARG A 286 17.01 -20.74 5.44
C ARG A 286 17.43 -20.73 6.94
N PRO A 287 18.70 -21.02 7.28
CA PRO A 287 19.13 -21.16 8.68
C PRO A 287 18.82 -19.94 9.57
N SER A 288 18.85 -18.73 9.02
CA SER A 288 18.49 -17.52 9.79
C SER A 288 17.81 -16.48 8.88
N LEU A 289 16.67 -16.00 9.36
CA LEU A 289 15.90 -14.88 8.78
C LEU A 289 15.87 -13.68 9.76
N LEU A 290 16.72 -13.69 10.78
CA LEU A 290 16.85 -12.60 11.74
C LEU A 290 17.23 -11.31 11.00
N GLY A 291 16.45 -10.24 11.23
CA GLY A 291 16.61 -8.97 10.53
C GLY A 291 15.75 -8.79 9.27
N THR A 292 14.98 -9.80 8.89
CA THR A 292 14.01 -9.67 7.78
C THR A 292 12.94 -8.63 8.14
N SER A 293 12.80 -7.64 7.25
CA SER A 293 11.86 -6.52 7.46
C SER A 293 10.48 -6.76 6.81
N PHE A 294 10.18 -7.98 6.36
CA PHE A 294 8.89 -8.33 5.76
C PHE A 294 7.80 -8.51 6.81
N SER A 295 6.58 -8.19 6.42
CA SER A 295 5.42 -8.25 7.30
C SER A 295 4.28 -9.05 6.65
N PRO A 296 3.46 -9.77 7.44
CA PRO A 296 2.26 -10.43 6.91
C PRO A 296 1.38 -9.45 6.11
N GLY A 297 0.87 -9.91 4.97
CA GLY A 297 0.08 -9.12 4.02
C GLY A 297 0.90 -8.29 3.01
N GLU A 298 2.21 -8.21 3.15
CA GLU A 298 3.10 -7.50 2.21
C GLU A 298 3.17 -8.24 0.87
N LEU A 299 3.14 -7.47 -0.24
CA LEU A 299 3.27 -8.00 -1.60
C LEU A 299 4.74 -8.08 -2.00
N LEU A 300 5.17 -9.25 -2.40
CA LEU A 300 6.54 -9.52 -2.82
C LEU A 300 6.59 -10.12 -4.23
N LEU A 301 7.75 -10.02 -4.87
CA LEU A 301 8.09 -10.74 -6.09
C LEU A 301 8.90 -11.98 -5.73
N LEU A 302 8.43 -13.14 -6.13
CA LEU A 302 9.16 -14.40 -6.01
C LEU A 302 9.99 -14.61 -7.26
N SER A 303 11.29 -14.84 -7.10
CA SER A 303 12.23 -15.11 -8.19
C SER A 303 13.00 -16.41 -7.91
N LEU A 304 13.34 -17.14 -8.96
CA LEU A 304 14.30 -18.24 -8.92
C LEU A 304 15.68 -17.64 -9.25
N GLU A 305 16.60 -17.70 -8.29
CA GLU A 305 17.92 -17.08 -8.43
C GLU A 305 18.72 -17.72 -9.56
N GLY A 306 19.34 -16.89 -10.38
CA GLY A 306 20.16 -17.33 -11.51
C GLY A 306 19.38 -17.86 -12.73
N ALA A 307 18.05 -17.98 -12.64
CA ALA A 307 17.23 -18.52 -13.73
C ALA A 307 16.06 -17.61 -14.11
N HIS A 308 15.09 -17.39 -13.23
CA HIS A 308 13.83 -16.74 -13.59
C HIS A 308 13.48 -15.61 -12.61
N PRO A 309 13.69 -14.35 -12.96
CA PRO A 309 13.22 -13.20 -12.15
C PRO A 309 11.70 -13.09 -12.21
N ALA A 310 11.10 -12.67 -11.11
CA ALA A 310 9.68 -12.35 -10.97
C ALA A 310 8.72 -13.46 -11.49
N VAL A 311 8.97 -14.70 -11.07
CA VAL A 311 8.15 -15.87 -11.43
C VAL A 311 6.69 -15.67 -11.05
N ALA A 312 6.45 -15.10 -9.86
CA ALA A 312 5.12 -14.81 -9.35
C ALA A 312 5.12 -13.60 -8.41
N ARG A 313 3.95 -12.97 -8.27
CA ARG A 313 3.63 -12.10 -7.15
C ARG A 313 3.04 -12.93 -6.04
N VAL A 314 3.53 -12.72 -4.83
CA VAL A 314 3.13 -13.49 -3.66
C VAL A 314 2.85 -12.57 -2.48
N HIS A 315 1.98 -12.99 -1.58
CA HIS A 315 1.70 -12.29 -0.33
C HIS A 315 2.32 -13.02 0.83
N VAL A 316 2.96 -12.28 1.73
CA VAL A 316 3.47 -12.85 2.98
C VAL A 316 2.28 -13.26 3.86
N VAL A 317 2.23 -14.54 4.22
CA VAL A 317 1.25 -15.09 5.17
C VAL A 317 1.81 -15.02 6.59
N SER A 318 3.03 -15.55 6.78
CA SER A 318 3.70 -15.52 8.07
C SER A 318 5.21 -15.47 7.92
N VAL A 319 5.88 -14.93 8.92
CA VAL A 319 7.34 -14.86 9.02
C VAL A 319 7.75 -15.46 10.35
N SER A 320 8.71 -16.37 10.33
CA SER A 320 9.35 -16.96 11.51
C SER A 320 10.87 -16.72 11.47
N PRO A 321 11.63 -16.99 12.54
CA PRO A 321 13.08 -16.81 12.54
C PRO A 321 13.85 -17.59 11.46
N SER A 322 13.26 -18.64 10.90
CA SER A 322 13.92 -19.52 9.92
C SER A 322 13.09 -19.78 8.66
N SER A 323 11.83 -19.33 8.59
CA SER A 323 10.97 -19.56 7.42
C SER A 323 10.01 -18.41 7.13
N ILE A 324 9.65 -18.24 5.85
CA ILE A 324 8.61 -17.32 5.37
C ILE A 324 7.59 -18.16 4.61
N THR A 325 6.32 -18.03 4.97
CA THR A 325 5.20 -18.61 4.21
C THR A 325 4.59 -17.52 3.36
N VAL A 326 4.42 -17.80 2.07
CA VAL A 326 3.80 -16.87 1.11
C VAL A 326 2.66 -17.55 0.38
N ALA A 327 1.61 -16.81 0.05
CA ALA A 327 0.49 -17.26 -0.76
C ALA A 327 0.59 -16.69 -2.19
N CYS A 328 0.24 -17.48 -3.18
CA CYS A 328 0.16 -17.10 -4.59
C CYS A 328 -1.29 -17.23 -5.08
N ASP A 329 -1.73 -16.32 -5.98
CA ASP A 329 -3.08 -16.36 -6.55
C ASP A 329 -3.31 -17.63 -7.41
N LYS A 330 -2.24 -18.21 -7.96
CA LYS A 330 -2.27 -19.47 -8.72
C LYS A 330 -1.21 -20.46 -8.23
N LEU A 331 -1.41 -21.74 -8.53
CA LEU A 331 -0.38 -22.75 -8.29
C LEU A 331 0.85 -22.49 -9.19
N LEU A 332 2.03 -22.54 -8.58
CA LEU A 332 3.29 -22.50 -9.32
C LEU A 332 3.54 -23.86 -9.99
N ARG A 333 4.15 -23.83 -11.16
CA ARG A 333 4.43 -25.05 -11.91
C ARG A 333 5.25 -26.07 -11.11
N PRO A 334 4.93 -27.36 -11.18
CA PRO A 334 5.77 -28.40 -10.60
C PRO A 334 7.22 -28.36 -11.09
N GLY A 335 7.46 -28.11 -12.37
CA GLY A 335 8.81 -28.03 -12.96
C GLY A 335 9.66 -26.84 -12.46
N LEU A 336 9.05 -25.76 -11.96
CA LEU A 336 9.75 -24.66 -11.28
C LEU A 336 10.10 -25.02 -9.84
N LEU A 337 9.29 -25.86 -9.21
CA LEU A 337 9.38 -26.22 -7.80
C LEU A 337 10.35 -27.38 -7.54
N THR A 338 10.48 -28.28 -8.50
CA THR A 338 11.39 -29.46 -8.44
C THR A 338 12.67 -29.19 -9.20
N SER A 339 13.47 -28.21 -8.73
CA SER A 339 14.86 -27.98 -9.20
C SER A 339 15.20 -28.35 -10.65
N GLY A 340 15.17 -27.41 -11.56
CA GLY A 340 16.03 -27.44 -12.74
C GLY A 340 15.72 -28.44 -13.86
N GLN A 341 14.62 -29.16 -13.86
CA GLN A 341 14.19 -29.93 -15.03
C GLN A 341 13.25 -29.05 -15.88
N ALA A 342 13.72 -28.66 -17.04
CA ALA A 342 12.94 -28.05 -18.09
C ALA A 342 11.76 -28.91 -18.51
N ALA A 343 10.74 -28.28 -19.10
CA ALA A 343 9.72 -29.01 -19.86
C ALA A 343 10.39 -29.95 -20.88
N PRO A 344 9.83 -31.11 -21.17
CA PRO A 344 10.41 -32.06 -22.11
C PRO A 344 10.73 -31.37 -23.45
N GLY A 345 11.99 -31.34 -23.84
CA GLY A 345 12.47 -30.69 -25.07
C GLY A 345 13.36 -29.46 -24.92
N VAL A 346 13.63 -28.98 -23.69
CA VAL A 346 14.53 -27.84 -23.45
C VAL A 346 15.90 -28.35 -23.00
N VAL A 347 16.93 -28.08 -23.79
CA VAL A 347 18.34 -28.39 -23.45
C VAL A 347 18.88 -27.27 -22.58
N HIS A 348 19.30 -27.60 -21.35
CA HIS A 348 19.93 -26.63 -20.44
C HIS A 348 21.41 -26.44 -20.74
N GLY A 349 21.83 -25.16 -20.72
CA GLY A 349 23.20 -24.81 -20.40
C GLY A 349 23.53 -25.19 -18.97
N SER A 350 24.63 -25.91 -18.79
CA SER A 350 25.19 -26.46 -17.56
C SER A 350 25.07 -25.56 -16.32
N GLY A 351 24.45 -26.04 -15.25
CA GLY A 351 24.59 -25.49 -13.91
C GLY A 351 23.37 -25.60 -13.01
N SER A 352 22.98 -26.80 -12.57
CA SER A 352 22.10 -26.95 -11.43
C SER A 352 22.46 -28.21 -10.63
N GLY A 353 23.15 -27.95 -9.50
CA GLY A 353 23.27 -28.90 -8.39
C GLY A 353 22.00 -28.90 -7.52
N PRO A 354 21.89 -29.79 -6.54
CA PRO A 354 20.70 -29.96 -5.72
C PRO A 354 20.42 -28.73 -4.84
N GLY A 355 19.30 -28.05 -5.10
CA GLY A 355 18.78 -26.98 -4.29
C GLY A 355 18.56 -25.67 -5.05
N ALA A 356 17.43 -25.55 -5.76
CA ALA A 356 17.04 -24.28 -6.37
C ALA A 356 16.95 -23.18 -5.29
N SER A 357 17.72 -22.09 -5.46
CA SER A 357 17.71 -20.94 -4.56
C SER A 357 16.63 -19.95 -4.97
N TRP A 358 15.81 -19.55 -4.03
CA TRP A 358 14.72 -18.62 -4.24
C TRP A 358 15.00 -17.28 -3.59
N ARG A 359 14.45 -16.21 -4.17
CA ARG A 359 14.55 -14.87 -3.66
C ARG A 359 13.17 -14.21 -3.60
N LEU A 360 12.93 -13.51 -2.51
CA LEU A 360 11.75 -12.66 -2.31
C LEU A 360 12.18 -11.20 -2.32
N ASP A 361 11.72 -10.44 -3.30
CA ASP A 361 11.97 -9.01 -3.45
C ASP A 361 10.72 -8.21 -3.09
N ARG A 362 10.88 -7.00 -2.54
CA ARG A 362 9.77 -6.07 -2.44
C ARG A 362 9.28 -5.67 -3.83
N ASP A 363 7.98 -5.78 -4.06
CA ASP A 363 7.34 -5.21 -5.23
C ASP A 363 7.10 -3.71 -4.98
N ASP A 364 8.06 -2.88 -5.33
CA ASP A 364 7.94 -1.42 -5.28
C ASP A 364 6.95 -0.96 -6.36
N VAL A 365 5.68 -1.02 -6.04
CA VAL A 365 4.58 -0.92 -7.01
C VAL A 365 4.29 0.52 -7.37
N SER A 366 4.45 0.88 -8.64
CA SER A 366 3.89 2.10 -9.23
C SER A 366 2.35 2.14 -9.25
N PHE A 367 1.69 1.04 -8.87
CA PHE A 367 0.24 0.94 -8.92
C PHE A 367 -0.48 1.94 -8.00
N SER A 368 0.14 2.30 -6.87
CA SER A 368 -0.38 3.34 -5.98
C SER A 368 -0.35 4.72 -6.66
N PHE A 369 0.71 5.05 -7.39
CA PHE A 369 0.84 6.32 -8.10
C PHE A 369 -0.14 6.42 -9.27
N VAL A 370 -0.33 5.33 -10.03
CA VAL A 370 -1.34 5.27 -11.10
C VAL A 370 -2.74 5.54 -10.54
N ARG A 371 -3.09 4.98 -9.39
CA ARG A 371 -4.38 5.26 -8.74
C ARG A 371 -4.50 6.69 -8.25
N GLN A 372 -3.48 7.21 -7.60
CA GLN A 372 -3.46 8.58 -7.13
C GLN A 372 -3.61 9.59 -8.28
N ARG A 373 -2.93 9.37 -9.41
CA ARG A 373 -3.15 10.14 -10.64
C ARG A 373 -4.59 9.99 -11.13
N GLY A 374 -5.10 8.76 -11.17
CA GLY A 374 -6.49 8.52 -11.55
C GLY A 374 -7.47 9.34 -10.73
N TYR A 375 -7.29 9.43 -9.41
CA TYR A 375 -8.14 10.24 -8.53
C TYR A 375 -8.03 11.75 -8.81
N LEU A 376 -6.83 12.25 -9.12
CA LEU A 376 -6.64 13.63 -9.55
C LEU A 376 -7.42 13.92 -10.84
N PHE A 377 -7.30 13.05 -11.83
CA PHE A 377 -8.05 13.16 -13.09
C PHE A 377 -9.55 13.00 -12.89
N ASP A 378 -10.00 12.07 -12.04
CA ASP A 378 -11.42 11.88 -11.73
C ASP A 378 -12.02 13.12 -11.07
N MET A 379 -11.27 13.83 -10.22
CA MET A 379 -11.69 15.12 -9.65
C MET A 379 -11.82 16.21 -10.73
N MET A 380 -11.03 16.15 -11.80
CA MET A 380 -11.06 17.13 -12.88
C MET A 380 -12.10 16.80 -13.96
N ARG A 381 -12.77 15.66 -13.92
CA ARG A 381 -13.83 15.33 -14.89
C ARG A 381 -15.02 16.25 -14.78
N ALA A 382 -15.68 16.49 -15.91
CA ALA A 382 -16.98 17.13 -15.94
C ALA A 382 -18.03 16.28 -15.23
N PRO A 383 -19.04 16.89 -14.60
CA PRO A 383 -20.18 16.17 -14.06
C PRO A 383 -20.84 15.32 -15.15
N ALA A 384 -21.21 14.07 -14.83
CA ALA A 384 -21.94 13.25 -15.75
C ALA A 384 -23.27 13.93 -16.16
N PRO A 385 -23.66 13.90 -17.44
CA PRO A 385 -24.94 14.44 -17.86
C PRO A 385 -26.06 13.76 -17.09
N ARG A 386 -26.96 14.52 -16.51
CA ARG A 386 -28.11 14.02 -15.75
C ARG A 386 -29.02 13.22 -16.67
N THR A 387 -29.04 11.90 -16.52
CA THR A 387 -30.04 11.05 -17.18
C THR A 387 -31.41 11.31 -16.53
N SER A 388 -32.42 11.56 -17.36
CA SER A 388 -33.79 11.95 -16.96
C SER A 388 -34.61 10.87 -16.24
N THR A 389 -33.99 9.72 -15.87
CA THR A 389 -34.71 8.52 -15.37
C THR A 389 -34.44 8.18 -13.90
N GLY A 390 -33.78 9.01 -13.13
CA GLY A 390 -33.62 8.79 -11.70
C GLY A 390 -34.08 9.98 -10.88
N ALA A 391 -35.03 9.77 -9.96
CA ALA A 391 -35.50 10.76 -8.99
C ALA A 391 -34.38 11.19 -8.02
N ALA A 392 -33.36 11.89 -8.53
CA ALA A 392 -32.38 12.58 -7.72
C ALA A 392 -32.90 13.98 -7.39
N SER A 393 -33.00 14.30 -6.13
CA SER A 393 -33.33 15.63 -5.65
C SER A 393 -32.52 16.71 -6.42
N PRO A 394 -33.17 17.81 -6.88
CA PRO A 394 -32.51 18.81 -7.74
C PRO A 394 -31.33 19.56 -7.14
N ALA A 395 -30.92 19.25 -5.90
CA ALA A 395 -29.96 20.04 -5.11
C ALA A 395 -28.61 19.38 -4.84
N ALA A 396 -28.30 18.16 -5.32
CA ALA A 396 -27.04 17.51 -4.99
C ALA A 396 -25.94 17.87 -5.99
N GLU A 397 -24.94 18.66 -5.56
CA GLU A 397 -23.71 18.94 -6.31
C GLU A 397 -22.93 17.64 -6.57
N ASP A 398 -22.33 17.51 -7.76
CA ASP A 398 -21.44 16.38 -8.10
C ASP A 398 -20.22 16.33 -7.16
N PRO A 399 -19.83 15.14 -6.66
CA PRO A 399 -18.68 15.01 -5.75
C PRO A 399 -17.38 15.61 -6.31
N ALA A 400 -17.10 15.48 -7.61
CA ALA A 400 -15.92 16.04 -8.24
C ALA A 400 -15.95 17.57 -8.27
N ALA A 401 -17.09 18.18 -8.63
CA ALA A 401 -17.28 19.62 -8.63
C ALA A 401 -17.14 20.21 -7.22
N ARG A 402 -17.74 19.55 -6.21
CA ARG A 402 -17.58 19.93 -4.80
C ARG A 402 -16.12 19.87 -4.36
N LEU A 403 -15.40 18.78 -4.70
CA LEU A 403 -13.99 18.67 -4.32
C LEU A 403 -13.13 19.73 -5.01
N ARG A 404 -13.36 20.06 -6.28
CA ARG A 404 -12.66 21.18 -6.91
C ARG A 404 -12.84 22.47 -6.12
N ARG A 405 -14.07 22.84 -5.80
CA ARG A 405 -14.38 24.03 -5.03
C ARG A 405 -13.71 24.05 -3.65
N LEU A 406 -13.72 22.93 -2.92
CA LEU A 406 -13.13 22.84 -1.57
C LEU A 406 -11.60 22.71 -1.60
N VAL A 407 -11.05 21.96 -2.55
CA VAL A 407 -9.63 21.56 -2.54
C VAL A 407 -8.78 22.47 -3.43
N VAL A 408 -9.28 22.87 -4.59
CA VAL A 408 -8.56 23.77 -5.52
C VAL A 408 -8.78 25.22 -5.08
N ASP A 409 -10.05 25.65 -5.01
CA ASP A 409 -10.42 27.04 -4.75
C ASP A 409 -10.37 27.41 -3.26
N LEU A 410 -10.23 26.40 -2.38
CA LEU A 410 -10.30 26.57 -0.91
C LEU A 410 -11.54 27.34 -0.47
N ALA A 411 -12.67 27.15 -1.16
CA ALA A 411 -13.92 27.81 -0.80
C ALA A 411 -14.43 27.29 0.56
N PRO A 412 -15.06 28.17 1.37
CA PRO A 412 -15.57 27.76 2.68
C PRO A 412 -16.58 26.60 2.54
N PRO A 413 -16.49 25.57 3.41
CA PRO A 413 -17.47 24.49 3.44
C PRO A 413 -18.87 25.03 3.74
N ARG A 414 -19.88 24.57 3.00
CA ARG A 414 -21.27 24.93 3.25
C ARG A 414 -21.77 24.22 4.51
N VAL A 415 -22.42 24.97 5.38
CA VAL A 415 -23.13 24.40 6.52
C VAL A 415 -24.52 24.03 6.03
N GLY A 416 -24.85 22.74 6.03
CA GLY A 416 -26.11 22.26 5.47
C GLY A 416 -27.30 22.63 6.36
N SER A 417 -28.35 23.20 5.73
CA SER A 417 -29.70 23.10 6.25
C SER A 417 -30.30 21.80 5.65
N ALA A 418 -30.11 20.67 6.28
CA ALA A 418 -30.84 19.46 5.88
C ALA A 418 -32.35 19.71 6.08
N PRO A 419 -33.24 19.47 5.08
CA PRO A 419 -34.68 19.49 5.31
C PRO A 419 -35.02 18.47 6.39
N GLY A 420 -35.52 18.93 7.55
CA GLY A 420 -35.81 18.08 8.70
C GLY A 420 -34.69 17.99 9.76
N ALA A 421 -33.61 18.76 9.65
CA ALA A 421 -32.67 18.90 10.76
C ALA A 421 -33.38 19.65 11.89
N PRO A 422 -33.41 19.10 13.13
CA PRO A 422 -33.96 19.83 14.25
C PRO A 422 -33.17 21.14 14.44
N ALA A 423 -33.86 22.28 14.41
CA ALA A 423 -33.29 23.55 14.80
C ALA A 423 -32.60 23.32 16.15
N LYS A 424 -31.31 23.70 16.27
CA LYS A 424 -30.49 23.74 17.48
C LYS A 424 -31.03 22.86 18.60
N GLY A 425 -30.94 21.55 18.46
CA GLY A 425 -31.29 20.61 19.52
C GLY A 425 -30.32 20.83 20.67
N THR A 426 -30.84 21.05 21.83
CA THR A 426 -30.09 21.20 23.06
C THR A 426 -29.17 19.98 23.27
N ASP A 427 -28.00 20.19 23.89
CA ASP A 427 -27.07 19.14 24.31
C ASP A 427 -27.76 17.92 24.98
N GLU A 428 -28.89 18.13 25.63
CA GLU A 428 -29.72 17.11 26.28
C GLU A 428 -30.39 16.16 25.28
N ALA A 429 -30.86 16.61 24.12
CA ALA A 429 -31.44 15.74 23.08
C ALA A 429 -30.40 14.86 22.40
N LEU A 430 -29.17 15.36 22.24
CA LEU A 430 -28.04 14.58 21.74
C LEU A 430 -27.48 13.61 22.78
N ALA A 431 -27.55 13.94 24.06
CA ALA A 431 -27.13 13.04 25.16
C ALA A 431 -28.08 11.84 25.33
N ALA A 432 -29.36 12.00 24.99
CA ALA A 432 -30.37 10.94 25.03
C ALA A 432 -30.33 10.00 23.81
N ASP A 433 -29.56 10.33 22.73
CA ASP A 433 -29.43 9.50 21.55
C ASP A 433 -28.46 8.35 21.79
N ALA A 434 -28.93 7.12 21.53
CA ALA A 434 -28.10 5.90 21.65
C ALA A 434 -26.81 5.95 20.83
N ALA A 435 -26.74 6.73 19.74
CA ALA A 435 -25.54 6.92 18.92
C ALA A 435 -24.48 7.78 19.62
N SER A 436 -24.90 8.65 20.55
CA SER A 436 -24.05 9.60 21.29
C SER A 436 -23.79 9.15 22.74
N ALA A 437 -24.31 8.01 23.16
CA ALA A 437 -24.16 7.48 24.52
C ALA A 437 -22.65 7.26 24.83
N GLY A 438 -22.20 7.82 25.95
CA GLY A 438 -20.81 7.72 26.41
C GLY A 438 -19.81 8.66 25.68
N LEU A 439 -20.26 9.51 24.77
CA LEU A 439 -19.42 10.51 24.14
C LEU A 439 -19.33 11.79 25.00
N ASN A 440 -18.16 12.43 25.01
CA ASN A 440 -17.99 13.74 25.62
C ASN A 440 -18.57 14.87 24.73
N ALA A 441 -18.60 16.11 25.25
CA ALA A 441 -19.19 17.24 24.55
C ALA A 441 -18.53 17.50 23.18
N GLU A 442 -17.20 17.40 23.10
CA GLU A 442 -16.44 17.62 21.86
C GLU A 442 -16.74 16.55 20.79
N GLN A 443 -16.78 15.29 21.20
CA GLN A 443 -17.15 14.16 20.34
C GLN A 443 -18.62 14.27 19.88
N ARG A 444 -19.55 14.71 20.76
CA ARG A 444 -20.93 14.99 20.39
C ARG A 444 -21.03 16.13 19.37
N ALA A 445 -20.21 17.18 19.50
CA ALA A 445 -20.16 18.25 18.52
C ALA A 445 -19.77 17.75 17.11
N ALA A 446 -18.82 16.79 17.01
CA ALA A 446 -18.47 16.16 15.74
C ALA A 446 -19.65 15.36 15.14
N VAL A 447 -20.37 14.60 15.96
CA VAL A 447 -21.59 13.87 15.55
C VAL A 447 -22.67 14.85 15.10
N ALA A 448 -22.88 15.92 15.85
CA ALA A 448 -23.87 16.95 15.54
C ALA A 448 -23.59 17.66 14.19
N SER A 449 -22.31 17.99 13.89
CA SER A 449 -21.88 18.58 12.62
C SER A 449 -22.24 17.71 11.43
N VAL A 450 -21.96 16.40 11.52
CA VAL A 450 -22.31 15.45 10.47
C VAL A 450 -23.82 15.30 10.30
N ARG A 451 -24.59 15.24 11.41
CA ARG A 451 -26.08 15.17 11.38
C ARG A 451 -26.71 16.43 10.79
N ALA A 452 -26.16 17.61 11.12
CA ALA A 452 -26.61 18.88 10.55
C ALA A 452 -26.39 19.01 9.04
N GLY A 453 -25.73 18.03 8.41
CA GLY A 453 -25.52 18.02 6.97
C GLY A 453 -24.33 18.83 6.51
N ALA A 454 -23.36 19.13 7.38
CA ALA A 454 -22.13 19.82 6.98
C ALA A 454 -21.46 19.10 5.80
N GLU A 455 -21.08 19.88 4.79
CA GLU A 455 -20.44 19.38 3.57
C GLU A 455 -19.06 18.78 3.84
N CYS A 456 -18.33 19.40 4.76
CA CYS A 456 -17.03 18.97 5.25
C CYS A 456 -16.98 19.17 6.77
N THR A 457 -16.63 18.12 7.52
CA THR A 457 -16.36 18.16 8.96
C THR A 457 -14.89 17.86 9.19
N LEU A 458 -14.16 18.77 9.83
CA LEU A 458 -12.75 18.59 10.18
C LEU A 458 -12.65 18.30 11.68
N VAL A 459 -12.14 17.12 12.06
CA VAL A 459 -12.00 16.70 13.46
C VAL A 459 -10.52 16.57 13.80
N LEU A 460 -10.00 17.52 14.56
CA LEU A 460 -8.65 17.48 15.10
C LEU A 460 -8.66 16.72 16.41
N GLY A 461 -8.21 15.48 16.39
CA GLY A 461 -8.20 14.61 17.55
C GLY A 461 -6.81 14.37 18.08
N VAL A 462 -6.49 14.91 19.25
CA VAL A 462 -5.20 14.69 19.93
C VAL A 462 -5.00 13.23 20.33
N PRO A 463 -3.77 12.80 20.69
CA PRO A 463 -3.52 11.44 21.14
C PRO A 463 -4.44 11.05 22.32
N GLY A 464 -5.13 9.94 22.20
CA GLY A 464 -6.02 9.44 23.26
C GLY A 464 -7.36 10.15 23.39
N SER A 465 -7.73 11.07 22.49
CA SER A 465 -9.02 11.80 22.57
C SER A 465 -10.27 10.98 22.18
N GLY A 466 -10.10 9.71 21.86
CA GLY A 466 -11.23 8.87 21.47
C GLY A 466 -11.75 9.14 20.06
N LYS A 467 -10.87 9.51 19.10
CA LYS A 467 -11.20 9.65 17.66
C LYS A 467 -12.08 8.51 17.14
N THR A 468 -11.68 7.28 17.40
CA THR A 468 -12.46 6.10 16.98
C THR A 468 -13.87 6.08 17.57
N SER A 469 -14.06 6.52 18.82
CA SER A 469 -15.38 6.60 19.44
C SER A 469 -16.26 7.67 18.80
N ALA A 470 -15.66 8.82 18.45
CA ALA A 470 -16.38 9.86 17.70
C ALA A 470 -16.78 9.36 16.29
N ILE A 471 -15.85 8.63 15.58
CA ILE A 471 -16.16 8.01 14.28
C ILE A 471 -17.30 7.02 14.40
N VAL A 472 -17.28 6.12 15.38
CA VAL A 472 -18.36 5.15 15.64
C VAL A 472 -19.67 5.86 15.89
N GLY A 473 -19.67 6.94 16.69
CA GLY A 473 -20.84 7.79 16.93
C GLY A 473 -21.38 8.42 15.65
N MET A 474 -20.51 8.99 14.81
CA MET A 474 -20.90 9.57 13.51
C MET A 474 -21.51 8.52 12.58
N VAL A 475 -20.89 7.33 12.46
CA VAL A 475 -21.41 6.23 11.63
C VAL A 475 -22.79 5.81 12.11
N ARG A 476 -22.95 5.54 13.42
CA ARG A 476 -24.24 5.09 14.00
C ARG A 476 -25.33 6.14 13.80
N ALA A 477 -25.02 7.41 14.03
CA ALA A 477 -25.97 8.51 13.82
C ALA A 477 -26.46 8.60 12.36
N MET A 478 -25.56 8.39 11.39
CA MET A 478 -25.89 8.37 9.97
C MET A 478 -26.73 7.16 9.59
N VAL A 479 -26.36 5.96 10.06
CA VAL A 479 -27.10 4.72 9.77
C VAL A 479 -28.50 4.75 10.39
N ALA A 480 -28.64 5.29 11.61
CA ALA A 480 -29.94 5.48 12.24
C ALA A 480 -30.86 6.45 11.46
N GLY A 481 -30.27 7.41 10.74
CA GLY A 481 -30.97 8.30 9.80
C GLY A 481 -31.21 7.70 8.41
N GLY A 482 -30.90 6.41 8.17
CA GLY A 482 -31.07 5.73 6.88
C GLY A 482 -30.00 6.10 5.82
N HIS A 483 -28.87 6.67 6.23
CA HIS A 483 -27.81 7.11 5.33
C HIS A 483 -26.68 6.07 5.22
N SER A 484 -26.05 6.04 4.06
CA SER A 484 -24.89 5.19 3.75
C SER A 484 -23.57 5.87 4.10
N VAL A 485 -22.62 5.08 4.66
CA VAL A 485 -21.33 5.58 5.12
C VAL A 485 -20.17 4.76 4.55
N LEU A 486 -19.18 5.45 3.98
CA LEU A 486 -17.88 4.90 3.60
C LEU A 486 -16.87 5.21 4.70
N VAL A 487 -16.31 4.19 5.33
CA VAL A 487 -15.20 4.32 6.29
C VAL A 487 -13.90 3.98 5.59
N SER A 488 -12.96 4.92 5.58
CA SER A 488 -11.68 4.72 4.90
C SER A 488 -10.50 5.21 5.74
N SER A 489 -9.33 4.63 5.52
CA SER A 489 -8.05 5.03 6.10
C SER A 489 -6.90 4.56 5.22
N TYR A 490 -5.67 4.95 5.57
CA TYR A 490 -4.47 4.50 4.87
C TYR A 490 -4.20 3.00 5.06
N THR A 491 -4.34 2.49 6.27
CA THR A 491 -4.00 1.11 6.65
C THR A 491 -5.22 0.23 6.86
N ASN A 492 -5.06 -1.08 6.62
CA ASN A 492 -6.09 -2.06 6.93
C ASN A 492 -6.41 -2.06 8.43
N SER A 493 -5.40 -2.00 9.29
CA SER A 493 -5.58 -2.03 10.75
C SER A 493 -6.42 -0.86 11.27
N ALA A 494 -6.28 0.35 10.72
CA ALA A 494 -7.09 1.48 11.13
C ALA A 494 -8.57 1.30 10.72
N VAL A 495 -8.83 0.85 9.50
CA VAL A 495 -10.19 0.52 9.04
C VAL A 495 -10.79 -0.59 9.91
N ASP A 496 -10.05 -1.67 10.12
CA ASP A 496 -10.52 -2.85 10.87
C ASP A 496 -10.84 -2.52 12.33
N ASN A 497 -10.05 -1.66 12.99
CA ASN A 497 -10.30 -1.22 14.37
C ASN A 497 -11.63 -0.47 14.53
N ILE A 498 -12.02 0.32 13.52
CA ILE A 498 -13.32 1.00 13.52
C ILE A 498 -14.43 -0.01 13.30
N LEU A 499 -14.27 -0.89 12.31
CA LEU A 499 -15.28 -1.88 11.94
C LEU A 499 -15.52 -2.91 13.04
N LEU A 500 -14.48 -3.33 13.79
CA LEU A 500 -14.64 -4.22 14.96
C LEU A 500 -15.60 -3.61 15.96
N LYS A 501 -15.41 -2.35 16.33
CA LYS A 501 -16.31 -1.67 17.28
C LYS A 501 -17.74 -1.52 16.74
N LEU A 502 -17.90 -1.31 15.43
CA LEU A 502 -19.22 -1.25 14.80
C LEU A 502 -19.87 -2.62 14.75
N ALA A 503 -19.10 -3.69 14.50
CA ALA A 503 -19.58 -5.07 14.52
C ALA A 503 -20.05 -5.48 15.92
N ASP A 504 -19.29 -5.15 16.97
CA ASP A 504 -19.65 -5.40 18.38
C ASP A 504 -20.96 -4.71 18.77
N LEU A 505 -21.28 -3.59 18.12
CA LEU A 505 -22.53 -2.84 18.30
C LEU A 505 -23.66 -3.30 17.35
N GLY A 506 -23.45 -4.38 16.59
CA GLY A 506 -24.46 -4.95 15.70
C GLY A 506 -24.75 -4.13 14.44
N THR A 507 -23.88 -3.18 14.07
CA THR A 507 -24.07 -2.35 12.87
C THR A 507 -23.84 -3.17 11.59
N PRO A 508 -24.79 -3.21 10.62
CA PRO A 508 -24.58 -3.89 9.34
C PRO A 508 -23.44 -3.23 8.56
N LEU A 509 -22.41 -4.01 8.22
CA LEU A 509 -21.22 -3.50 7.55
C LEU A 509 -20.65 -4.51 6.55
N LEU A 510 -19.93 -4.00 5.56
CA LEU A 510 -19.18 -4.76 4.56
C LEU A 510 -17.72 -4.32 4.60
N ARG A 511 -16.79 -5.29 4.63
CA ARG A 511 -15.34 -5.03 4.50
C ARG A 511 -14.88 -5.40 3.11
N LEU A 512 -14.26 -4.47 2.38
CA LEU A 512 -13.64 -4.74 1.09
C LEU A 512 -12.12 -4.75 1.23
N GLY A 513 -11.51 -5.87 0.89
CA GLY A 513 -10.06 -6.07 0.98
C GLY A 513 -9.69 -7.55 0.85
N ARG A 514 -8.40 -7.84 0.80
CA ARG A 514 -7.91 -9.23 0.76
C ARG A 514 -7.96 -9.85 2.15
N ALA A 515 -8.42 -11.09 2.25
CA ALA A 515 -8.56 -11.80 3.51
C ALA A 515 -7.25 -11.87 4.33
N SER A 516 -6.10 -12.01 3.65
CA SER A 516 -4.78 -12.04 4.29
C SER A 516 -4.38 -10.71 4.97
N GLY A 517 -4.90 -9.58 4.48
CA GLY A 517 -4.61 -8.25 5.02
C GLY A 517 -5.67 -7.72 5.99
N VAL A 518 -6.72 -8.49 6.28
CA VAL A 518 -7.86 -8.09 7.12
C VAL A 518 -7.80 -8.82 8.46
N HIS A 519 -8.11 -8.11 9.54
CA HIS A 519 -8.15 -8.67 10.89
C HIS A 519 -9.12 -9.86 10.99
N MET A 520 -8.72 -10.93 11.69
CA MET A 520 -9.50 -12.17 11.77
C MET A 520 -10.96 -11.94 12.19
N GLY A 521 -11.20 -11.08 13.19
CA GLY A 521 -12.53 -10.75 13.71
C GLY A 521 -13.45 -10.04 12.71
N ILE A 522 -12.92 -9.53 11.59
CA ILE A 522 -13.69 -8.82 10.54
C ILE A 522 -13.82 -9.66 9.25
N ARG A 523 -13.11 -10.79 9.12
CA ARG A 523 -13.15 -11.62 7.90
C ARG A 523 -14.54 -12.15 7.58
N ALA A 524 -15.37 -12.38 8.58
CA ALA A 524 -16.78 -12.78 8.39
C ALA A 524 -17.59 -11.77 7.56
N PHE A 525 -17.17 -10.50 7.51
CA PHE A 525 -17.84 -9.41 6.80
C PHE A 525 -17.24 -9.14 5.40
N LEU A 526 -16.32 -9.98 4.91
CA LEU A 526 -15.86 -9.94 3.53
C LEU A 526 -16.91 -10.53 2.57
N PRO A 527 -16.91 -10.14 1.28
CA PRO A 527 -17.63 -10.88 0.25
C PRO A 527 -17.13 -12.34 0.21
N GLY A 528 -18.03 -13.31 0.23
CA GLY A 528 -17.70 -14.73 0.38
C GLY A 528 -17.35 -15.18 1.81
N GLY A 529 -17.41 -14.26 2.79
CA GLY A 529 -17.27 -14.58 4.20
C GLY A 529 -18.56 -15.14 4.80
N GLU A 530 -18.48 -15.55 6.06
CA GLU A 530 -19.58 -16.21 6.77
C GLU A 530 -20.90 -15.40 6.78
N ARG A 531 -20.82 -14.07 6.87
CA ARG A 531 -21.98 -13.17 6.83
C ARG A 531 -22.55 -12.96 5.44
N TYR A 532 -21.73 -13.11 4.40
CA TYR A 532 -22.08 -12.82 3.01
C TYR A 532 -21.57 -13.92 2.08
N PRO A 533 -22.11 -15.14 2.19
CA PRO A 533 -21.63 -16.31 1.44
C PRO A 533 -21.97 -16.28 -0.05
N ASP A 534 -22.97 -15.48 -0.46
CA ASP A 534 -23.37 -15.35 -1.87
C ASP A 534 -22.35 -14.54 -2.67
N THR A 535 -21.53 -15.25 -3.46
CA THR A 535 -20.54 -14.67 -4.36
C THR A 535 -21.03 -14.57 -5.80
N SER A 536 -22.31 -14.83 -6.08
CA SER A 536 -22.88 -14.59 -7.40
C SER A 536 -22.81 -13.11 -7.77
N VAL A 537 -22.70 -12.81 -9.06
CA VAL A 537 -22.64 -11.41 -9.54
C VAL A 537 -23.85 -10.60 -9.03
N ALA A 538 -25.04 -11.18 -9.05
CA ALA A 538 -26.26 -10.54 -8.54
C ALA A 538 -26.20 -10.33 -7.01
N GLY A 539 -25.72 -11.31 -6.24
CA GLY A 539 -25.53 -11.22 -4.80
C GLY A 539 -24.51 -10.14 -4.42
N LEU A 540 -23.38 -10.11 -5.08
CA LEU A 540 -22.35 -9.10 -4.86
C LEU A 540 -22.83 -7.68 -5.20
N HIS A 541 -23.61 -7.50 -6.27
CA HIS A 541 -24.20 -6.20 -6.60
C HIS A 541 -25.22 -5.74 -5.57
N ARG A 542 -26.11 -6.63 -5.10
CA ARG A 542 -27.04 -6.31 -4.02
C ARG A 542 -26.29 -5.94 -2.75
N LEU A 543 -25.33 -6.75 -2.34
CA LEU A 543 -24.50 -6.50 -1.16
C LEU A 543 -23.84 -5.12 -1.23
N ALA A 544 -23.24 -4.81 -2.37
CA ALA A 544 -22.57 -3.52 -2.57
C ALA A 544 -23.55 -2.33 -2.56
N ALA A 545 -24.82 -2.52 -2.94
CA ALA A 545 -25.83 -1.46 -2.98
C ALA A 545 -26.53 -1.25 -1.63
N GLU A 546 -26.84 -2.33 -0.90
CA GLU A 546 -27.77 -2.31 0.25
C GLU A 546 -27.08 -2.10 1.59
N VAL A 547 -25.84 -2.64 1.79
CA VAL A 547 -25.17 -2.54 3.10
C VAL A 547 -24.84 -1.07 3.41
N PRO A 548 -25.31 -0.54 4.56
CA PRO A 548 -25.20 0.89 4.85
C PRO A 548 -23.75 1.32 5.13
N VAL A 549 -22.91 0.47 5.72
CA VAL A 549 -21.52 0.81 6.07
C VAL A 549 -20.55 -0.03 5.25
N VAL A 550 -19.63 0.62 4.54
CA VAL A 550 -18.54 -0.06 3.84
C VAL A 550 -17.19 0.44 4.35
N GLY A 551 -16.33 -0.51 4.75
CA GLY A 551 -14.96 -0.20 5.14
C GLY A 551 -13.95 -0.65 4.10
N VAL A 552 -13.07 0.26 3.67
CA VAL A 552 -12.05 0.00 2.65
C VAL A 552 -10.87 0.96 2.79
N THR A 553 -9.65 0.55 2.41
CA THR A 553 -8.50 1.46 2.39
C THR A 553 -8.61 2.49 1.25
N CYS A 554 -7.94 3.64 1.37
CA CYS A 554 -7.99 4.71 0.37
C CYS A 554 -7.65 4.25 -1.06
N LEU A 555 -6.64 3.40 -1.21
CA LEU A 555 -6.29 2.83 -2.51
C LEU A 555 -7.21 1.67 -2.92
N GLY A 556 -7.86 1.03 -1.95
CA GLY A 556 -8.81 -0.05 -2.17
C GLY A 556 -10.17 0.42 -2.68
N VAL A 557 -10.49 1.70 -2.58
CA VAL A 557 -11.80 2.27 -2.98
C VAL A 557 -12.09 2.12 -4.48
N ALA A 558 -11.07 1.90 -5.31
CA ALA A 558 -11.22 1.56 -6.72
C ALA A 558 -11.75 0.12 -6.96
N HIS A 559 -12.23 -0.56 -5.93
CA HIS A 559 -12.82 -1.90 -6.02
C HIS A 559 -14.03 -1.90 -6.98
N PRO A 560 -14.17 -2.90 -7.89
CA PRO A 560 -15.25 -2.94 -8.87
C PRO A 560 -16.65 -2.79 -8.28
N LEU A 561 -16.90 -3.37 -7.10
CA LEU A 561 -18.19 -3.27 -6.40
C LEU A 561 -18.57 -1.83 -6.01
N LEU A 562 -17.59 -0.92 -5.93
CA LEU A 562 -17.82 0.50 -5.60
C LEU A 562 -17.87 1.40 -6.83
N ARG A 563 -17.74 0.84 -8.04
CA ARG A 563 -17.64 1.63 -9.27
C ARG A 563 -18.75 2.67 -9.43
N HIS A 564 -19.99 2.24 -9.17
CA HIS A 564 -21.21 3.05 -9.37
C HIS A 564 -21.86 3.50 -8.06
N ARG A 565 -21.24 3.20 -6.90
CA ARG A 565 -21.80 3.58 -5.61
C ARG A 565 -21.32 4.95 -5.18
N VAL A 566 -22.26 5.79 -4.72
CA VAL A 566 -22.01 7.08 -4.06
C VAL A 566 -22.63 7.02 -2.68
N PHE A 567 -21.84 7.27 -1.65
CA PHE A 567 -22.25 7.28 -0.24
C PHE A 567 -22.76 8.66 0.17
N ASP A 568 -23.56 8.72 1.22
CA ASP A 568 -24.01 10.00 1.76
C ASP A 568 -22.90 10.67 2.56
N LEU A 569 -22.05 9.88 3.24
CA LEU A 569 -20.90 10.37 4.00
C LEU A 569 -19.67 9.48 3.77
N CYS A 570 -18.50 10.07 3.58
CA CYS A 570 -17.20 9.40 3.73
C CYS A 570 -16.52 9.87 5.02
N ILE A 571 -16.08 8.95 5.86
CA ILE A 571 -15.24 9.26 7.02
C ILE A 571 -13.83 8.75 6.74
N LEU A 572 -12.86 9.66 6.75
CA LEU A 572 -11.47 9.38 6.51
C LEU A 572 -10.69 9.51 7.81
N ASP A 573 -10.29 8.38 8.38
CA ASP A 573 -9.47 8.32 9.59
C ASP A 573 -7.98 8.43 9.27
N GLU A 574 -7.21 8.95 10.22
CA GLU A 574 -5.76 9.26 10.09
C GLU A 574 -5.48 10.16 8.88
N ALA A 575 -6.37 11.14 8.63
CA ALA A 575 -6.31 11.99 7.45
C ALA A 575 -5.05 12.87 7.38
N GLY A 576 -4.40 13.14 8.51
CA GLY A 576 -3.12 13.86 8.59
C GLY A 576 -1.94 13.11 7.98
N GLN A 577 -2.04 11.77 7.81
CA GLN A 577 -0.97 10.92 7.28
C GLN A 577 -1.12 10.60 5.79
N LEU A 578 -2.19 11.07 5.18
CA LEU A 578 -2.48 10.83 3.76
C LEU A 578 -1.96 11.95 2.91
N THR A 579 -1.26 11.62 1.82
CA THR A 579 -1.04 12.60 0.77
C THR A 579 -2.38 13.06 0.21
N LEU A 580 -2.48 14.31 -0.22
CA LEU A 580 -3.71 14.85 -0.80
C LEU A 580 -4.26 13.95 -1.92
N PRO A 581 -3.47 13.49 -2.92
CA PRO A 581 -3.98 12.62 -3.96
C PRO A 581 -4.57 11.29 -3.44
N SER A 582 -4.00 10.71 -2.38
CA SER A 582 -4.51 9.49 -1.76
C SER A 582 -5.87 9.69 -1.08
N SER A 583 -6.12 10.89 -0.55
CA SER A 583 -7.38 11.23 0.11
C SER A 583 -8.54 11.37 -0.87
N LEU A 584 -8.29 11.79 -2.12
CA LEU A 584 -9.32 12.10 -3.10
C LEU A 584 -10.20 10.90 -3.46
N GLY A 585 -9.62 9.70 -3.57
CA GLY A 585 -10.33 8.50 -4.00
C GLY A 585 -11.61 8.22 -3.19
N PRO A 586 -11.53 8.07 -1.86
CA PRO A 586 -12.72 7.88 -1.01
C PRO A 586 -13.68 9.07 -1.06
N LEU A 587 -13.16 10.30 -1.11
CA LEU A 587 -13.97 11.51 -1.10
C LEU A 587 -14.80 11.69 -2.38
N LEU A 588 -14.29 11.21 -3.51
CA LEU A 588 -15.02 11.16 -4.79
C LEU A 588 -16.21 10.18 -4.76
N LYS A 589 -16.23 9.26 -3.80
CA LYS A 589 -17.31 8.28 -3.65
C LYS A 589 -18.41 8.70 -2.69
N ALA A 590 -18.41 9.93 -2.19
CA ALA A 590 -19.40 10.39 -1.21
C ALA A 590 -19.90 11.79 -1.51
N ARG A 591 -21.09 12.13 -0.99
CA ARG A 591 -21.71 13.46 -1.11
C ARG A 591 -21.18 14.46 -0.08
N ARG A 592 -20.75 13.97 1.08
CA ARG A 592 -20.18 14.75 2.20
C ARG A 592 -19.03 13.97 2.78
N PHE A 593 -18.16 14.62 3.53
CA PHE A 593 -17.05 13.92 4.17
C PHE A 593 -16.69 14.49 5.54
N ALA A 594 -16.12 13.62 6.36
CA ALA A 594 -15.46 13.97 7.61
C ALA A 594 -14.00 13.52 7.56
N LEU A 595 -13.08 14.43 7.79
CA LEU A 595 -11.66 14.15 7.94
C LEU A 595 -11.33 14.13 9.43
N VAL A 596 -10.79 13.01 9.90
CA VAL A 596 -10.38 12.83 11.30
C VAL A 596 -8.88 12.61 11.33
N GLY A 597 -8.14 13.42 12.06
CA GLY A 597 -6.68 13.35 12.07
C GLY A 597 -6.04 14.21 13.15
N ASP A 598 -4.71 14.27 13.11
CA ASP A 598 -3.89 15.10 13.96
C ASP A 598 -2.65 15.57 13.20
N ASN A 599 -2.55 16.88 12.95
CA ASN A 599 -1.43 17.48 12.22
C ASN A 599 -0.11 17.46 13.02
N ASN A 600 -0.21 17.27 14.33
CA ASN A 600 0.93 17.20 15.23
C ASN A 600 1.46 15.77 15.40
N GLN A 601 0.88 14.79 14.70
CA GLN A 601 1.40 13.44 14.57
C GLN A 601 2.10 13.26 13.21
N LEU A 602 2.38 12.00 12.81
CA LEU A 602 3.15 11.72 11.61
C LEU A 602 2.50 12.36 10.36
N PRO A 603 3.28 13.07 9.53
CA PRO A 603 2.84 13.58 8.24
C PRO A 603 2.78 12.44 7.22
N PRO A 604 2.26 12.69 6.02
CA PRO A 604 2.35 11.75 4.91
C PRO A 604 3.79 11.30 4.67
N LEU A 605 3.96 10.00 4.45
CA LEU A 605 5.28 9.44 4.12
C LEU A 605 5.64 9.80 2.68
N VAL A 606 6.69 10.59 2.52
CA VAL A 606 7.27 11.00 1.24
C VAL A 606 8.73 10.60 1.21
N ALA A 607 9.12 9.80 0.21
CA ALA A 607 10.50 9.29 0.08
C ALA A 607 11.41 10.25 -0.70
N SER A 608 10.86 10.98 -1.65
CA SER A 608 11.59 11.97 -2.44
C SER A 608 11.71 13.30 -1.69
N LYS A 609 12.94 13.71 -1.37
CA LYS A 609 13.20 15.01 -0.73
C LYS A 609 12.66 16.17 -1.57
N ALA A 610 12.83 16.11 -2.88
CA ALA A 610 12.34 17.13 -3.80
C ALA A 610 10.80 17.20 -3.81
N ALA A 611 10.09 16.05 -3.75
CA ALA A 611 8.65 16.03 -3.64
C ALA A 611 8.16 16.56 -2.29
N GLN A 612 8.88 16.26 -1.22
CA GLN A 612 8.57 16.74 0.13
C GLN A 612 8.73 18.27 0.23
N GLU A 613 9.85 18.82 -0.25
CA GLU A 613 10.12 20.26 -0.28
C GLU A 613 9.11 21.03 -1.15
N ALA A 614 8.63 20.39 -2.23
CA ALA A 614 7.61 20.95 -3.11
C ALA A 614 6.16 20.78 -2.59
N GLY A 615 5.94 20.16 -1.41
CA GLY A 615 4.67 20.15 -0.70
C GLY A 615 3.86 18.83 -0.76
N LEU A 616 4.41 17.73 -1.27
CA LEU A 616 3.70 16.42 -1.27
C LEU A 616 3.39 15.91 0.15
N GLY A 617 4.18 16.33 1.14
CA GLY A 617 4.01 16.00 2.55
C GLY A 617 2.89 16.77 3.26
N VAL A 618 2.25 17.75 2.61
CA VAL A 618 1.11 18.48 3.17
C VAL A 618 -0.18 17.68 2.92
N SER A 619 -0.84 17.24 3.99
CA SER A 619 -2.07 16.47 3.89
C SER A 619 -3.26 17.35 3.48
N LEU A 620 -4.31 16.74 2.91
CA LEU A 620 -5.57 17.45 2.66
C LEU A 620 -6.18 17.99 3.95
N PHE A 621 -6.06 17.24 5.05
CA PHE A 621 -6.54 17.69 6.36
C PHE A 621 -5.84 18.97 6.81
N GLU A 622 -4.51 19.03 6.76
CA GLU A 622 -3.70 20.19 7.10
C GLU A 622 -4.06 21.40 6.22
N ARG A 623 -4.19 21.19 4.91
CA ARG A 623 -4.55 22.22 3.93
C ARG A 623 -5.91 22.86 4.23
N LEU A 624 -6.94 22.04 4.48
CA LEU A 624 -8.30 22.54 4.79
C LEU A 624 -8.39 23.13 6.20
N ALA A 625 -7.74 22.53 7.19
CA ALA A 625 -7.72 23.07 8.55
C ALA A 625 -7.03 24.44 8.64
N THR A 626 -5.98 24.66 7.85
CA THR A 626 -5.29 25.96 7.75
C THR A 626 -6.15 27.00 7.04
N ALA A 627 -6.86 26.61 5.96
CA ALA A 627 -7.72 27.52 5.22
C ALA A 627 -9.02 27.88 5.99
N HIS A 628 -9.52 26.94 6.79
CA HIS A 628 -10.81 27.06 7.48
C HIS A 628 -10.71 26.68 8.97
N PRO A 629 -9.92 27.39 9.80
CA PRO A 629 -9.73 27.04 11.21
C PRO A 629 -11.04 27.03 12.01
N GLN A 630 -12.02 27.82 11.61
CA GLN A 630 -13.36 27.88 12.22
C GLN A 630 -14.21 26.61 11.95
N ALA A 631 -13.88 25.82 10.95
CA ALA A 631 -14.55 24.56 10.63
C ALA A 631 -13.94 23.34 11.37
N VAL A 632 -12.88 23.56 12.15
CA VAL A 632 -12.17 22.50 12.88
C VAL A 632 -12.84 22.29 14.24
N ILE A 633 -13.25 21.05 14.49
CA ILE A 633 -13.73 20.60 15.80
C ILE A 633 -12.56 19.92 16.51
N SER A 634 -12.10 20.50 17.61
CA SER A 634 -10.97 19.99 18.38
C SER A 634 -11.42 19.04 19.49
N LEU A 635 -10.89 17.83 19.50
CA LEU A 635 -11.05 16.88 20.60
C LEU A 635 -9.83 16.99 21.51
N ALA A 636 -9.87 17.89 22.49
CA ALA A 636 -8.75 18.23 23.38
C ALA A 636 -8.70 17.36 24.65
N ALA A 637 -9.83 16.74 25.03
CA ALA A 637 -9.91 15.84 26.17
C ALA A 637 -9.33 14.46 25.81
N GLN A 638 -8.24 14.05 26.48
CA GLN A 638 -7.61 12.75 26.25
C GLN A 638 -7.91 11.77 27.39
N TYR A 639 -7.98 10.47 27.07
CA TYR A 639 -8.34 9.35 27.96
C TYR A 639 -7.29 8.23 27.95
N ARG A 640 -6.04 8.57 27.64
CA ARG A 640 -4.92 7.59 27.51
C ARG A 640 -3.86 7.77 28.58
N MET A 641 -3.29 8.95 28.66
CA MET A 641 -2.06 9.24 29.39
C MET A 641 -2.35 9.77 30.79
N ALA A 642 -1.58 9.34 31.77
CA ALA A 642 -1.50 10.00 33.07
C ALA A 642 -1.11 11.48 32.90
N ALA A 643 -1.56 12.34 33.81
CA ALA A 643 -1.35 13.77 33.71
C ALA A 643 0.13 14.20 33.54
N PRO A 644 1.14 13.61 34.24
CA PRO A 644 2.54 13.99 34.04
C PRO A 644 3.08 13.62 32.66
N ILE A 645 2.63 12.51 32.04
CA ILE A 645 3.03 12.11 30.69
C ILE A 645 2.39 13.05 29.67
N MET A 646 1.09 13.37 29.84
CA MET A 646 0.37 14.31 28.99
C MET A 646 1.05 15.70 29.02
N ALA A 647 1.49 16.15 30.19
CA ALA A 647 2.11 17.47 30.39
C ALA A 647 3.35 17.68 29.48
N LEU A 648 4.15 16.63 29.24
CA LEU A 648 5.30 16.73 28.33
C LEU A 648 4.87 17.12 26.92
N SER A 649 3.98 16.34 26.33
CA SER A 649 3.49 16.57 24.97
C SER A 649 2.70 17.89 24.88
N ASN A 650 1.92 18.21 25.93
CA ASN A 650 1.14 19.44 26.03
C ASN A 650 2.02 20.69 26.01
N SER A 651 3.09 20.69 26.82
CA SER A 651 4.03 21.81 26.87
C SER A 651 4.92 21.90 25.63
N LEU A 652 5.41 20.76 25.12
CA LEU A 652 6.34 20.76 23.99
C LEU A 652 5.68 21.07 22.65
N ILE A 653 4.41 20.65 22.45
CA ILE A 653 3.81 20.54 21.10
C ILE A 653 2.41 21.14 21.01
N TYR A 654 1.53 20.88 22.00
CA TYR A 654 0.12 21.29 21.92
C TYR A 654 -0.20 22.63 22.56
N GLY A 655 0.80 23.38 23.05
CA GLY A 655 0.64 24.74 23.54
C GLY A 655 -0.35 24.89 24.71
N GLY A 656 -0.48 23.86 25.56
CA GLY A 656 -1.38 23.90 26.71
C GLY A 656 -2.82 23.45 26.40
N SER A 657 -3.16 23.06 25.17
CA SER A 657 -4.52 22.74 24.75
C SER A 657 -5.04 21.37 25.19
N LEU A 658 -4.15 20.44 25.61
CA LEU A 658 -4.53 19.12 26.08
C LEU A 658 -5.06 19.16 27.51
N ARG A 659 -6.09 18.35 27.79
CA ARG A 659 -6.62 18.13 29.14
C ARG A 659 -6.96 16.65 29.35
N CYS A 660 -6.86 16.15 30.59
CA CYS A 660 -7.36 14.82 30.93
C CYS A 660 -8.88 14.82 30.90
N GLY A 661 -9.47 13.82 30.27
CA GLY A 661 -10.92 13.71 30.15
C GLY A 661 -11.62 13.27 31.43
N ASP A 662 -10.89 12.52 32.30
CA ASP A 662 -11.38 12.09 33.61
C ASP A 662 -10.23 11.96 34.61
N GLN A 663 -10.60 11.93 35.91
CA GLN A 663 -9.65 11.82 37.02
C GLN A 663 -8.95 10.46 37.07
N ARG A 664 -9.64 9.39 36.64
CA ARG A 664 -9.06 8.03 36.60
C ARG A 664 -7.87 7.97 35.63
N THR A 665 -8.03 8.57 34.47
CA THR A 665 -6.93 8.70 33.50
C THR A 665 -5.79 9.58 34.03
N ALA A 666 -6.13 10.75 34.62
CA ALA A 666 -5.15 11.68 35.14
C ALA A 666 -4.23 11.05 36.21
N CYS A 667 -4.82 10.26 37.11
CA CYS A 667 -4.14 9.59 38.22
C CYS A 667 -3.73 8.14 37.89
N SER A 668 -3.77 7.72 36.61
CA SER A 668 -3.39 6.35 36.24
C SER A 668 -1.95 6.05 36.60
N SER A 669 -1.70 5.09 37.48
CA SER A 669 -0.37 4.65 37.88
C SER A 669 -0.10 3.22 37.44
N LEU A 670 1.19 2.83 37.39
CA LEU A 670 1.58 1.47 37.05
C LEU A 670 1.42 0.56 38.30
N GLY A 671 0.47 -0.37 38.23
CA GLY A 671 0.32 -1.39 39.28
C GLY A 671 1.42 -2.43 39.19
N LEU A 672 2.30 -2.50 40.18
CA LEU A 672 3.36 -3.50 40.30
C LEU A 672 3.06 -4.38 41.52
N GLU A 673 2.51 -5.57 41.30
CA GLU A 673 2.08 -6.48 42.35
C GLU A 673 3.24 -7.00 43.24
N ARG A 674 4.43 -7.10 42.65
CA ARG A 674 5.64 -7.61 43.30
C ARG A 674 6.76 -6.55 43.42
N ARG A 675 6.38 -5.33 43.84
CA ARG A 675 7.33 -4.19 43.98
C ARG A 675 8.55 -4.51 44.85
N ALA A 676 8.40 -5.38 45.84
CA ALA A 676 9.50 -5.80 46.71
C ALA A 676 10.68 -6.42 45.93
N SER A 677 10.45 -7.03 44.78
CA SER A 677 11.52 -7.57 43.93
C SER A 677 12.47 -6.52 43.38
N LEU A 678 12.06 -5.26 43.36
CA LEU A 678 12.90 -4.14 42.92
C LEU A 678 13.90 -3.72 43.98
N ALA A 679 13.74 -4.08 45.27
CA ALA A 679 14.60 -3.65 46.35
C ALA A 679 16.07 -4.07 46.15
N SER A 680 16.31 -5.24 45.55
CA SER A 680 17.65 -5.78 45.27
C SER A 680 18.25 -5.26 43.94
N GLN A 681 17.48 -4.49 43.14
CA GLN A 681 17.94 -3.97 41.87
C GLN A 681 18.81 -2.72 42.04
N PRO A 682 19.70 -2.40 41.07
CA PRO A 682 20.44 -1.15 41.04
C PRO A 682 19.53 0.08 41.18
N ARG A 683 20.11 1.17 41.78
CA ARG A 683 19.34 2.39 42.06
C ARG A 683 18.58 2.92 40.83
N TRP A 684 19.22 2.98 39.66
CA TRP A 684 18.62 3.48 38.45
C TRP A 684 17.42 2.65 37.96
N ILE A 685 17.42 1.31 38.19
CA ILE A 685 16.28 0.44 37.88
C ILE A 685 15.13 0.71 38.86
N ARG A 686 15.45 0.87 40.16
CA ARG A 686 14.43 1.19 41.18
C ARG A 686 13.75 2.53 40.89
N GLU A 687 14.54 3.56 40.54
CA GLU A 687 14.02 4.88 40.16
C GLU A 687 13.22 4.83 38.84
N ALA A 688 13.68 4.05 37.87
CA ALA A 688 12.97 3.85 36.61
C ALA A 688 11.60 3.20 36.82
N TRP A 689 11.45 2.27 37.77
CA TRP A 689 10.17 1.59 38.03
C TRP A 689 9.43 2.14 39.27
N ASP A 690 9.84 3.28 39.79
CA ASP A 690 9.10 3.95 40.85
C ASP A 690 7.69 4.37 40.36
N PRO A 691 6.57 3.84 40.94
CA PRO A 691 5.22 4.17 40.44
C PRO A 691 4.85 5.65 40.60
N ASP A 692 5.47 6.35 41.51
CA ASP A 692 5.19 7.76 41.79
C ASP A 692 5.86 8.68 40.74
N ARG A 693 6.83 8.15 39.98
CA ARG A 693 7.53 8.84 38.90
C ARG A 693 6.99 8.36 37.54
N HIS A 694 5.99 8.99 37.00
CA HIS A 694 5.38 8.61 35.69
C HIS A 694 6.36 8.73 34.53
N VAL A 695 7.28 9.70 34.59
CA VAL A 695 8.29 9.95 33.54
C VAL A 695 9.65 9.89 34.17
N VAL A 696 10.56 9.12 33.55
CA VAL A 696 11.96 9.00 33.96
C VAL A 696 12.86 9.11 32.75
N PHE A 697 13.88 9.93 32.80
CA PHE A 697 14.94 9.99 31.78
C PHE A 697 16.24 9.45 32.37
N LEU A 698 16.75 8.39 31.79
CA LEU A 698 18.04 7.79 32.13
C LEU A 698 19.10 8.42 31.22
N ASP A 699 19.83 9.39 31.76
CA ASP A 699 20.89 10.07 31.04
C ASP A 699 22.17 9.21 31.03
N THR A 700 22.59 8.80 29.86
CA THR A 700 23.72 7.91 29.60
C THR A 700 25.01 8.68 29.27
N SER A 701 25.01 10.01 29.29
CA SER A 701 26.14 10.84 28.87
C SER A 701 27.45 10.53 29.63
N ALA A 702 27.35 10.26 30.92
CA ALA A 702 28.51 9.91 31.75
C ALA A 702 28.80 8.38 31.79
N ALA A 703 27.92 7.56 31.28
CA ALA A 703 28.05 6.10 31.24
C ALA A 703 28.95 5.57 30.10
N GLY A 704 29.35 6.41 29.17
CA GLY A 704 30.23 6.04 28.05
C GLY A 704 29.59 5.13 26.99
N LEU A 705 28.25 5.11 26.88
CA LEU A 705 27.52 4.25 25.95
C LEU A 705 27.50 4.86 24.57
N ARG A 706 28.42 4.48 23.68
CA ARG A 706 28.56 5.03 22.35
C ARG A 706 27.71 4.28 21.30
N GLU A 707 27.21 5.04 20.32
CA GLU A 707 26.55 4.48 19.14
C GLU A 707 27.53 3.74 18.25
N SER A 708 27.09 2.73 17.53
CA SER A 708 27.82 2.04 16.47
C SER A 708 27.11 2.23 15.13
N ALA A 709 27.88 2.51 14.08
CA ALA A 709 27.41 2.72 12.74
C ALA A 709 27.84 1.57 11.81
N ALA A 710 26.92 1.10 10.94
CA ALA A 710 27.26 0.26 9.81
C ALA A 710 26.56 0.88 8.58
N GLY A 711 27.31 1.68 7.82
CA GLY A 711 26.71 2.59 6.84
C GLY A 711 25.75 3.57 7.52
N ASP A 712 24.56 3.72 6.96
CA ASP A 712 23.51 4.58 7.55
C ASP A 712 22.75 3.96 8.74
N ALA A 713 23.04 2.70 9.07
CA ALA A 713 22.31 1.97 10.12
C ALA A 713 23.00 2.14 11.47
N LEU A 714 22.30 2.73 12.44
CA LEU A 714 22.77 3.03 13.79
C LEU A 714 22.20 2.09 14.84
N SER A 715 23.02 1.74 15.85
CA SER A 715 22.61 1.01 17.04
C SER A 715 23.47 1.40 18.24
N ASN A 716 22.97 1.18 19.47
CA ASN A 716 23.68 1.38 20.73
C ASN A 716 23.50 0.15 21.60
N GLU A 717 24.53 -0.67 21.69
CA GLU A 717 24.54 -1.94 22.44
C GLU A 717 24.31 -1.73 23.93
N GLY A 718 24.86 -0.65 24.48
CA GLY A 718 24.66 -0.29 25.88
C GLY A 718 23.21 0.00 26.21
N GLU A 719 22.51 0.76 25.37
CA GLU A 719 21.09 1.00 25.54
C GLU A 719 20.27 -0.28 25.37
N VAL A 720 20.66 -1.23 24.47
CA VAL A 720 20.01 -2.55 24.36
C VAL A 720 20.09 -3.29 25.69
N ARG A 721 21.28 -3.35 26.32
CA ARG A 721 21.44 -4.03 27.61
C ARG A 721 20.61 -3.38 28.73
N MET A 722 20.53 -2.04 28.75
CA MET A 722 19.69 -1.30 29.71
C MET A 722 18.21 -1.64 29.53
N VAL A 723 17.70 -1.63 28.30
CA VAL A 723 16.31 -1.97 27.99
C VAL A 723 15.97 -3.40 28.43
N VAL A 724 16.86 -4.36 28.17
CA VAL A 724 16.67 -5.76 28.63
C VAL A 724 16.66 -5.86 30.15
N ALA A 725 17.57 -5.16 30.85
CA ALA A 725 17.60 -5.14 32.31
C ALA A 725 16.30 -4.54 32.89
N LEU A 726 15.84 -3.41 32.34
CA LEU A 726 14.57 -2.79 32.73
C LEU A 726 13.38 -3.72 32.48
N ALA A 727 13.32 -4.35 31.29
CA ALA A 727 12.23 -5.25 30.94
C ALA A 727 12.16 -6.46 31.89
N ARG A 728 13.32 -7.08 32.20
CA ARG A 728 13.41 -8.18 33.21
C ARG A 728 12.93 -7.74 34.56
N ALA A 729 13.42 -6.58 35.05
CA ALA A 729 13.06 -6.06 36.37
C ALA A 729 11.56 -5.72 36.44
N GLY A 730 10.99 -5.08 35.42
CA GLY A 730 9.56 -4.76 35.36
C GLY A 730 8.68 -6.01 35.38
N VAL A 731 9.04 -7.01 34.56
CA VAL A 731 8.31 -8.30 34.55
C VAL A 731 8.45 -9.05 35.89
N ALA A 732 9.62 -9.06 36.48
CA ALA A 732 9.82 -9.63 37.83
C ALA A 732 8.98 -8.91 38.89
N ALA A 733 8.79 -7.60 38.76
CA ALA A 733 7.94 -6.78 39.61
C ALA A 733 6.43 -6.96 39.39
N GLY A 734 6.02 -7.79 38.41
CA GLY A 734 4.63 -8.14 38.17
C GLY A 734 4.03 -7.50 36.94
N LEU A 735 4.80 -6.76 36.14
CA LEU A 735 4.31 -6.22 34.87
C LEU A 735 4.16 -7.35 33.83
N ALA A 736 2.98 -7.48 33.22
CA ALA A 736 2.79 -8.43 32.12
C ALA A 736 3.67 -8.02 30.91
N GLN A 737 4.35 -8.99 30.28
CA GLN A 737 5.22 -8.72 29.11
C GLN A 737 4.47 -7.95 28.00
N ALA A 738 3.21 -8.32 27.71
CA ALA A 738 2.38 -7.64 26.71
C ALA A 738 2.04 -6.18 27.07
N SER A 739 2.17 -5.78 28.34
CA SER A 739 1.94 -4.42 28.82
C SER A 739 3.16 -3.50 28.68
N LEU A 740 4.31 -4.06 28.28
CA LEU A 740 5.54 -3.33 28.05
C LEU A 740 5.81 -3.19 26.55
N GLY A 741 6.12 -1.97 26.13
CA GLY A 741 6.55 -1.66 24.78
C GLY A 741 7.92 -0.98 24.76
N VAL A 742 8.70 -1.22 23.73
CA VAL A 742 9.98 -0.58 23.48
C VAL A 742 9.93 0.14 22.13
N ILE A 743 10.37 1.39 22.10
CA ILE A 743 10.37 2.21 20.89
C ILE A 743 11.78 2.71 20.61
N SER A 744 12.21 2.62 19.36
CA SER A 744 13.40 3.32 18.90
C SER A 744 13.20 3.91 17.51
N PRO A 745 13.78 5.08 17.20
CA PRO A 745 13.75 5.65 15.84
C PRO A 745 14.49 4.81 14.80
N TYR A 746 15.45 3.97 15.22
CA TYR A 746 16.39 3.28 14.34
C TYR A 746 16.05 1.80 14.17
N ARG A 747 15.89 1.35 12.92
CA ARG A 747 15.54 -0.06 12.60
C ARG A 747 16.55 -1.07 13.11
N ARG A 748 17.85 -0.76 13.01
CA ARG A 748 18.93 -1.64 13.52
C ARG A 748 18.84 -1.81 15.03
N GLN A 749 18.56 -0.74 15.76
CA GLN A 749 18.34 -0.81 17.22
C GLN A 749 17.13 -1.68 17.55
N VAL A 750 16.03 -1.53 16.81
CA VAL A 750 14.84 -2.37 17.01
C VAL A 750 15.15 -3.84 16.76
N ALA A 751 15.90 -4.18 15.72
CA ALA A 751 16.32 -5.56 15.44
C ALA A 751 17.20 -6.13 16.56
N ALA A 752 18.17 -5.34 17.06
CA ALA A 752 19.01 -5.73 18.19
C ALA A 752 18.19 -5.94 19.48
N LEU A 753 17.22 -5.05 19.74
CA LEU A 753 16.31 -5.16 20.89
C LEU A 753 15.43 -6.41 20.79
N GLN A 754 14.85 -6.70 19.62
CA GLN A 754 14.04 -7.90 19.41
C GLN A 754 14.85 -9.18 19.64
N GLY A 755 16.07 -9.25 19.11
CA GLY A 755 16.99 -10.38 19.34
C GLY A 755 17.34 -10.55 20.84
N ALA A 756 17.71 -9.48 21.51
CA ALA A 756 18.10 -9.49 22.90
C ALA A 756 16.92 -9.81 23.85
N LEU A 757 15.72 -9.30 23.58
CA LEU A 757 14.50 -9.62 24.34
C LEU A 757 14.08 -11.09 24.13
N GLY A 758 14.22 -11.63 22.91
CA GLY A 758 13.99 -13.04 22.64
C GLY A 758 14.93 -13.95 23.43
N LEU A 759 16.24 -13.66 23.45
CA LEU A 759 17.24 -14.38 24.22
C LEU A 759 17.01 -14.25 25.74
N ALA A 760 16.39 -13.16 26.17
CA ALA A 760 16.06 -12.89 27.58
C ALA A 760 14.74 -13.58 28.04
N ALA A 761 14.12 -14.42 27.18
CA ALA A 761 12.81 -15.06 27.40
C ALA A 761 11.66 -14.04 27.62
N LEU A 762 11.71 -12.93 26.90
CA LEU A 762 10.70 -11.87 26.92
C LEU A 762 10.06 -11.64 25.51
N PRO A 763 9.59 -12.70 24.81
CA PRO A 763 9.14 -12.59 23.43
C PRO A 763 7.85 -11.79 23.26
N ALA A 764 7.03 -11.59 24.31
CA ALA A 764 5.82 -10.82 24.26
C ALA A 764 6.03 -9.30 24.51
N VAL A 765 7.26 -8.86 24.82
CA VAL A 765 7.63 -7.44 24.83
C VAL A 765 7.83 -6.97 23.40
N GLU A 766 6.99 -6.04 22.96
CA GLU A 766 7.06 -5.52 21.59
C GLU A 766 8.14 -4.44 21.46
N ALA A 767 9.10 -4.63 20.55
CA ALA A 767 10.04 -3.59 20.15
C ALA A 767 9.72 -3.11 18.73
N LEU A 768 9.45 -1.81 18.55
CA LEU A 768 8.95 -1.21 17.32
C LEU A 768 9.67 0.09 16.97
N THR A 769 9.69 0.44 15.68
CA THR A 769 10.02 1.81 15.27
C THR A 769 8.88 2.77 15.59
N VAL A 770 9.18 4.07 15.66
CA VAL A 770 8.17 5.12 15.92
C VAL A 770 7.02 5.04 14.92
N ASP A 771 7.32 4.84 13.63
CA ASP A 771 6.31 4.77 12.58
C ASP A 771 5.37 3.55 12.74
N ARG A 772 5.88 2.44 13.29
CA ARG A 772 5.11 1.21 13.54
C ARG A 772 4.34 1.20 14.86
N CYS A 773 4.73 2.04 15.83
CA CYS A 773 4.05 2.09 17.14
C CYS A 773 2.79 2.96 17.12
N GLN A 774 2.50 3.64 16.02
CA GLN A 774 1.31 4.47 15.92
C GLN A 774 0.03 3.65 16.09
N GLY A 775 -0.92 4.17 16.85
CA GLY A 775 -2.15 3.46 17.21
C GLY A 775 -1.96 2.35 18.27
N ARG A 776 -0.72 2.05 18.70
CA ARG A 776 -0.42 1.04 19.73
C ARG A 776 0.04 1.72 21.01
N ASP A 777 -0.77 1.69 22.03
CA ASP A 777 -0.46 2.24 23.35
C ASP A 777 -0.32 1.13 24.38
N LYS A 778 0.61 1.29 25.33
CA LYS A 778 0.91 0.32 26.38
C LYS A 778 0.91 1.01 27.75
N PRO A 779 0.68 0.28 28.85
CA PRO A 779 0.84 0.79 30.20
C PRO A 779 2.22 1.38 30.47
N ALA A 780 3.29 0.71 30.00
CA ALA A 780 4.67 1.15 30.14
C ALA A 780 5.37 1.16 28.78
N ILE A 781 6.11 2.23 28.51
CA ILE A 781 6.94 2.40 27.29
C ILE A 781 8.36 2.78 27.68
N LEU A 782 9.33 2.10 27.05
CA LEU A 782 10.75 2.43 27.08
C LEU A 782 11.13 3.02 25.72
N ILE A 783 11.82 4.16 25.67
CA ILE A 783 12.31 4.78 24.45
C ILE A 783 13.84 4.80 24.45
N SER A 784 14.47 4.19 23.44
CA SER A 784 15.92 4.18 23.23
C SER A 784 16.24 5.13 22.08
N PHE A 785 17.00 6.23 22.38
CA PHE A 785 17.34 7.26 21.41
C PHE A 785 18.58 6.96 20.59
N VAL A 786 19.44 6.05 21.05
CA VAL A 786 20.62 5.53 20.34
C VAL A 786 21.78 6.51 20.22
N ARG A 787 21.49 7.77 19.93
CA ARG A 787 22.50 8.78 19.57
C ARG A 787 23.41 9.13 20.74
N SER A 788 24.69 8.83 20.55
CA SER A 788 25.79 9.19 21.46
C SER A 788 27.09 9.21 20.65
N ASN A 789 27.56 10.38 20.28
CA ASN A 789 28.76 10.56 19.45
C ASN A 789 29.56 11.81 19.87
N GLU A 790 30.84 11.82 19.50
CA GLU A 790 31.75 12.90 19.86
C GLU A 790 31.40 14.23 19.19
N ALA A 791 30.82 14.18 17.99
CA ALA A 791 30.36 15.36 17.27
C ALA A 791 29.09 15.98 17.85
N ARG A 792 28.47 15.34 18.86
CA ARG A 792 27.22 15.76 19.51
C ARG A 792 26.09 16.04 18.52
N GLN A 793 25.96 15.19 17.49
CA GLN A 793 24.94 15.34 16.47
C GLN A 793 23.78 14.37 16.69
N ALA A 794 22.58 14.90 16.93
CA ALA A 794 21.38 14.10 17.14
C ALA A 794 20.85 13.42 15.86
N GLY A 795 21.18 13.94 14.67
CA GLY A 795 20.78 13.38 13.39
C GLY A 795 19.35 13.75 12.95
N THR A 796 19.03 13.46 11.69
CA THR A 796 17.80 13.94 11.04
C THR A 796 16.52 13.30 11.59
N LEU A 797 16.56 12.02 11.98
CA LEU A 797 15.38 11.29 12.48
C LEU A 797 14.83 11.85 13.80
N LEU A 798 15.71 12.31 14.68
CA LEU A 798 15.31 12.90 15.95
C LEU A 798 14.89 14.36 15.83
N ARG A 799 15.24 15.04 14.71
CA ARG A 799 14.80 16.41 14.40
C ARG A 799 13.32 16.48 14.04
N ASP A 800 12.72 15.35 13.67
CA ASP A 800 11.29 15.30 13.41
C ASP A 800 10.49 15.25 14.72
N TRP A 801 10.06 16.41 15.17
CA TRP A 801 9.28 16.58 16.41
C TRP A 801 7.94 15.82 16.38
N ARG A 802 7.36 15.58 15.21
CA ARG A 802 6.12 14.80 15.07
C ARG A 802 6.36 13.33 15.43
N ARG A 803 7.51 12.75 15.04
CA ARG A 803 7.92 11.41 15.47
C ARG A 803 8.12 11.36 16.98
N MET A 804 8.75 12.37 17.55
CA MET A 804 8.91 12.46 19.00
C MET A 804 7.57 12.52 19.73
N ASN A 805 6.63 13.32 19.23
CA ASN A 805 5.26 13.40 19.77
C ASN A 805 4.59 12.02 19.78
N VAL A 806 4.67 11.29 18.67
CA VAL A 806 4.09 9.94 18.60
C VAL A 806 4.73 9.02 19.64
N ALA A 807 6.05 9.01 19.77
CA ALA A 807 6.74 8.16 20.74
C ALA A 807 6.36 8.49 22.20
N LEU A 808 6.38 9.77 22.57
CA LEU A 808 6.06 10.24 23.92
C LEU A 808 4.62 9.95 24.34
N THR A 809 3.67 9.96 23.38
CA THR A 809 2.23 9.76 23.61
C THR A 809 1.75 8.31 23.56
N ARG A 810 2.70 7.32 23.56
CA ARG A 810 2.32 5.88 23.56
C ARG A 810 2.13 5.30 24.95
N ALA A 811 2.78 5.89 25.96
CA ALA A 811 2.70 5.43 27.34
C ALA A 811 1.38 5.86 28.00
N ARG A 812 0.74 4.95 28.74
CA ARG A 812 -0.44 5.27 29.55
C ARG A 812 -0.05 5.74 30.95
N SER A 813 0.78 4.97 31.66
CA SER A 813 1.08 5.19 33.08
C SER A 813 2.56 5.37 33.37
N LYS A 814 3.47 4.85 32.50
CA LYS A 814 4.92 4.91 32.72
C LYS A 814 5.66 5.14 31.42
N LEU A 815 6.53 6.15 31.41
CA LEU A 815 7.41 6.49 30.30
C LEU A 815 8.86 6.55 30.78
N VAL A 816 9.73 5.70 30.24
CA VAL A 816 11.16 5.73 30.51
C VAL A 816 11.91 6.08 29.24
N LEU A 817 12.71 7.13 29.29
CA LEU A 817 13.52 7.66 28.20
C LEU A 817 14.98 7.29 28.45
N ILE A 818 15.70 6.81 27.45
CA ILE A 818 17.09 6.35 27.56
C ILE A 818 17.92 7.00 26.47
N GLY A 819 18.97 7.75 26.83
CA GLY A 819 19.84 8.37 25.85
C GLY A 819 20.86 9.33 26.43
N ASP A 820 21.81 9.76 25.62
CA ASP A 820 22.88 10.69 25.94
C ASP A 820 22.41 12.14 25.80
N LEU A 821 22.09 12.80 26.89
CA LEU A 821 21.63 14.20 26.87
C LEU A 821 22.68 15.20 26.36
N GLN A 822 23.99 14.89 26.45
CA GLN A 822 24.99 15.77 25.85
C GLN A 822 24.90 15.82 24.33
N THR A 823 24.54 14.68 23.69
CA THR A 823 24.32 14.60 22.26
C THR A 823 22.92 15.10 21.87
N LEU A 824 21.88 14.75 22.62
CA LEU A 824 20.50 15.06 22.31
C LEU A 824 20.16 16.54 22.50
N CYS A 825 20.74 17.22 23.50
CA CYS A 825 20.48 18.64 23.77
C CYS A 825 21.12 19.61 22.75
N GLU A 826 21.77 19.12 21.69
CA GLU A 826 22.00 19.92 20.48
C GLU A 826 20.67 20.53 19.96
N MET A 827 19.54 19.85 20.22
CA MET A 827 18.22 20.22 19.75
C MET A 827 17.40 20.88 20.86
N GLU A 828 16.74 22.01 20.55
CA GLU A 828 15.87 22.77 21.46
C GLU A 828 14.77 21.88 22.08
N LEU A 829 14.18 20.99 21.30
CA LEU A 829 13.17 20.05 21.79
C LEU A 829 13.66 19.22 22.98
N PHE A 830 14.87 18.70 22.91
CA PHE A 830 15.45 17.89 23.99
C PHE A 830 15.93 18.75 25.17
N GLN A 831 16.35 19.99 24.95
CA GLN A 831 16.63 20.93 26.03
C GLN A 831 15.37 21.20 26.86
N ARG A 832 14.26 21.49 26.18
CA ARG A 832 12.96 21.68 26.83
C ARG A 832 12.46 20.42 27.52
N LEU A 833 12.58 19.25 26.85
CA LEU A 833 12.21 17.94 27.41
C LEU A 833 13.01 17.66 28.69
N ARG A 834 14.33 17.89 28.70
CA ARG A 834 15.18 17.76 29.88
C ARG A 834 14.67 18.62 31.02
N GLY A 835 14.38 19.91 30.79
CA GLY A 835 13.85 20.83 31.77
C GLY A 835 12.56 20.30 32.42
N LEU A 836 11.59 19.89 31.61
CA LEU A 836 10.32 19.35 32.10
C LEU A 836 10.49 18.06 32.91
N VAL A 837 11.36 17.14 32.46
CA VAL A 837 11.63 15.91 33.22
C VAL A 837 12.35 16.21 34.54
N GLN A 838 13.23 17.20 34.55
CA GLN A 838 13.90 17.66 35.78
C GLN A 838 12.93 18.27 36.79
N GLU A 839 11.97 19.10 36.31
CA GLU A 839 10.90 19.65 37.16
C GLU A 839 10.00 18.55 37.75
N LEU A 840 9.77 17.47 37.00
CA LEU A 840 9.04 16.28 37.48
C LEU A 840 9.88 15.36 38.40
N GLY A 841 11.15 15.70 38.71
CA GLY A 841 12.05 14.89 39.53
C GLY A 841 12.43 13.56 38.90
N GLY A 842 12.27 13.42 37.55
CA GLY A 842 12.46 12.17 36.82
C GLY A 842 13.84 12.02 36.15
N LEU A 843 14.76 12.97 36.27
CA LEU A 843 16.09 12.88 35.66
C LEU A 843 17.03 12.03 36.53
N VAL A 844 17.61 10.99 35.90
CA VAL A 844 18.53 10.03 36.56
C VAL A 844 19.78 9.95 35.70
N THR A 845 20.89 10.42 36.22
CA THR A 845 22.21 10.35 35.55
C THR A 845 22.90 9.03 35.91
N LEU A 846 23.38 8.33 34.85
CA LEU A 846 24.13 7.08 34.97
C LEU A 846 25.63 7.35 34.86
N GLU A 847 26.41 6.77 35.77
CA GLU A 847 27.87 6.85 35.75
C GLU A 847 28.48 5.58 35.14
N SER A 848 29.76 5.63 34.79
CA SER A 848 30.53 4.45 34.38
C SER A 848 30.45 3.35 35.44
N GLY A 849 30.20 2.08 35.00
CA GLY A 849 30.01 0.96 35.96
C GLY A 849 28.54 0.77 36.41
N TRP A 850 27.58 1.38 35.76
CA TRP A 850 26.13 1.28 36.03
C TRP A 850 25.57 -0.17 36.04
N GLU A 851 26.29 -1.13 35.46
CA GLU A 851 25.94 -2.55 35.42
C GLU A 851 26.17 -3.25 36.78
N THR A 852 27.05 -2.72 37.63
CA THR A 852 27.37 -3.32 38.94
C THR A 852 26.32 -2.92 39.99
N PRO A 853 25.77 -3.86 40.77
CA PRO A 853 24.92 -3.52 41.91
C PRO A 853 25.75 -2.67 42.90
N HIS A 854 25.37 -1.43 43.15
CA HIS A 854 25.93 -0.71 44.30
C HIS A 854 25.53 -1.42 45.60
N PRO A 855 26.47 -1.72 46.51
CA PRO A 855 26.13 -2.23 47.82
C PRO A 855 25.16 -1.24 48.50
N PRO A 856 24.16 -1.73 49.25
CA PRO A 856 23.25 -0.87 50.00
C PRO A 856 24.13 0.03 50.91
N HIS A 857 23.93 1.36 50.80
CA HIS A 857 24.57 2.28 51.77
C HIS A 857 24.29 1.78 53.19
N ALA A 858 25.35 1.37 53.88
CA ALA A 858 25.29 1.10 55.33
C ALA A 858 24.70 2.35 55.96
N GLY A 859 23.54 2.21 56.57
CA GLY A 859 22.86 3.29 57.24
C GLY A 859 23.81 3.87 58.32
N VAL A 860 23.97 5.16 58.29
CA VAL A 860 24.50 5.88 59.44
C VAL A 860 23.50 5.73 60.56
N ALA A 861 23.83 4.82 61.47
CA ALA A 861 23.17 4.77 62.77
C ALA A 861 23.64 6.00 63.59
N ALA A 862 22.73 6.86 63.93
CA ALA A 862 22.74 7.74 65.09
C ALA A 862 21.30 8.15 65.43
#